data_1abfce5f5ce79a72838bf1a9f1c996c0
#
_entry.id   1abfce5f5ce79a72838bf1a9f1c996c0
#
_cell.length_a   1.000
_cell.length_b   1.000
_cell.length_c   1.000
_cell.angle_alpha   90.00
_cell.angle_beta   90.00
_cell.angle_gamma   90.00
#
_symmetry.space_group_name_H-M   'P 1'
#
loop_
_entity.id
_entity.type
_entity.pdbx_description
1 polymer ?
#
loop_
_entity_poly.entity_id
_entity_poly.type
_entity_poly.pdbx_seq_one_letter_code
_entity_poly.pdbx_strand_id
1 'polypeptide(L)'
;MSNTTLRRIIVTLAASAALILPSAAFSRQAVAPRDSRTKVAGTLVAQPSKAPVLKEDTARAAGIASAADYVEFVRACNAGTSLSRWCGHDTTVVILADLDFAKVKKVPAINAFNGVLDGCGHSIKNLTITGGLIHELQQGAEIQNLTIDASCRFKLSGSAPGDPISFGTIAERSSGLVTGCTNNAPIRFVLNDNCNCFIGGLVGQNLYCLLDCTNNAPVSVACDATVSGSKNCIGVGGLVGGTIDKQLKTTHIARCINNGAISAETAGINVYCGGIAGLSAKSKVKLCVNYGSVNATTGASSTKLKAGGIVGKASDNILACDNFGPVAVSGGKPTNAAGAIAGWANGSLSRSGRVKAIVVDDCREHSSSRLPLLGSQGKQILVFNPSDAEYATPAKKIHGEYNVYGYVKSADGEALADVVVSDGYSSARTDATGLYCLKSDLSQARFIQVSLPSTVRIMTDGGLKPQFYKRIPRFSECVSADFYFQTAPALDHFNILFIADPQVKPWGYDNSMEAWSRFVAPEIGKMRSELEGETYAITLGDNVWNEMQAYEDYLKATSQLGCPVFFTEGNHDFDQTNLFDSHLGNISFETHLGPDHYSFNIGKIHFVVIDDILYYRHNPNELSKDKTPRPYRRGMEESTLRWLESDLAFVPKDTKIMVCSHGPLFGDFRSQRHCGHMDHYNEYMALLRPYKAVIGWAGHVHSNQYYDYARTPSDTYGAPNFQSSTVARATGTLKVNEYYNGNGIPQGCVIMNVDGEDFKWQYRACGKPADVQASIYGPDRTGDGTVKVRPYNWNRYTKIEWYEDGVKVGDLKRERCKDPNTVELSKTRTNIVPQKTELYSITPTPGAKSGEVRITDQAGKVFTYQLTL
;
A
#
# COMPACT_ATOMS: atom_id res chain seq x y z
N MET A 1 -7.22 17.76 37.56
CA MET A 1 -6.65 19.12 37.50
C MET A 1 -7.70 20.09 36.95
N SER A 2 -7.87 21.26 37.52
CA SER A 2 -8.92 22.19 37.10
C SER A 2 -8.55 22.87 35.79
N ASN A 3 -9.56 23.19 34.95
CA ASN A 3 -9.43 23.89 33.68
C ASN A 3 -8.55 25.15 33.67
N THR A 4 -8.29 25.71 34.84
CA THR A 4 -7.49 26.93 35.03
C THR A 4 -5.99 26.68 34.97
N THR A 5 -5.51 25.49 35.32
CA THR A 5 -4.09 25.14 35.31
C THR A 5 -3.65 24.84 33.88
N LEU A 6 -4.50 24.16 33.09
CA LEU A 6 -4.25 23.86 31.68
C LEU A 6 -4.13 25.12 30.83
N ARG A 7 -4.99 26.12 31.06
CA ARG A 7 -4.93 27.41 30.34
C ARG A 7 -3.62 28.19 30.58
N ARG A 8 -2.99 28.08 31.76
CA ARG A 8 -1.71 28.77 32.05
C ARG A 8 -0.52 28.10 31.35
N ILE A 9 -0.50 26.80 31.22
CA ILE A 9 0.57 26.05 30.57
C ILE A 9 0.57 26.31 29.05
N ILE A 10 -0.61 26.35 28.44
CA ILE A 10 -0.75 26.57 26.95
C ILE A 10 -0.31 28.01 26.59
N VAL A 11 -0.58 29.03 27.42
CA VAL A 11 -0.15 30.41 27.12
C VAL A 11 1.37 30.56 27.18
N THR A 12 2.06 29.79 28.02
CA THR A 12 3.53 29.80 28.10
C THR A 12 4.19 29.10 26.90
N LEU A 13 3.58 28.03 26.38
CA LEU A 13 4.05 27.31 25.19
C LEU A 13 3.89 28.11 23.88
N ALA A 14 2.77 28.85 23.75
CA ALA A 14 2.56 29.69 22.57
C ALA A 14 3.61 30.83 22.45
N ALA A 15 4.13 31.30 23.58
CA ALA A 15 5.20 32.31 23.58
C ALA A 15 6.58 31.74 23.25
N SER A 16 6.82 30.46 23.51
CA SER A 16 8.11 29.80 23.20
C SER A 16 8.20 29.28 21.76
N ALA A 17 7.08 28.88 21.16
CA ALA A 17 7.03 28.40 19.76
C ALA A 17 7.19 29.53 18.71
N ALA A 18 6.94 30.80 19.11
CA ALA A 18 7.08 31.96 18.23
C ALA A 18 8.55 32.40 17.97
N LEU A 19 9.54 31.76 18.61
CA LEU A 19 10.96 32.15 18.55
C LEU A 19 11.86 31.22 17.72
N ILE A 20 11.33 30.24 17.02
CA ILE A 20 12.14 29.35 16.17
C ILE A 20 11.54 29.23 14.76
N LEU A 21 11.64 30.28 13.98
CA LEU A 21 11.56 30.22 12.53
C LEU A 21 12.63 31.17 11.93
N PRO A 22 13.71 30.66 11.34
CA PRO A 22 14.47 31.46 10.40
C PRO A 22 13.73 31.44 9.06
N SER A 23 13.27 32.62 8.66
CA SER A 23 12.78 32.90 7.33
C SER A 23 13.86 32.65 6.27
N ALA A 24 13.71 31.64 5.45
CA ALA A 24 14.37 31.58 4.16
C ALA A 24 13.28 31.55 3.08
N ALA A 25 13.01 32.72 2.53
CA ALA A 25 12.20 32.85 1.34
C ALA A 25 12.97 32.31 0.13
N PHE A 26 12.54 31.17 -0.39
CA PHE A 26 12.88 30.78 -1.75
C PHE A 26 11.62 30.90 -2.61
N SER A 27 11.57 32.01 -3.37
CA SER A 27 10.67 32.14 -4.48
C SER A 27 11.19 31.28 -5.64
N ARG A 28 10.59 30.11 -5.88
CA ARG A 28 10.64 29.44 -7.17
C ARG A 28 9.20 29.08 -7.55
N GLN A 29 8.82 29.51 -8.73
CA GLN A 29 7.61 29.07 -9.39
C GLN A 29 7.67 27.54 -9.52
N ALA A 30 6.97 26.85 -8.65
CA ALA A 30 6.72 25.43 -8.80
C ALA A 30 5.50 25.27 -9.70
N VAL A 31 5.65 24.54 -10.77
CA VAL A 31 4.54 23.92 -11.49
C VAL A 31 3.92 22.93 -10.51
N ALA A 32 2.73 23.23 -10.04
CA ALA A 32 2.02 22.37 -9.10
C ALA A 32 1.73 21.01 -9.74
N PRO A 33 2.10 19.89 -9.10
CA PRO A 33 1.58 18.59 -9.49
C PRO A 33 0.07 18.60 -9.24
N ARG A 34 -0.69 18.04 -10.14
CA ARG A 34 -2.13 17.80 -9.93
C ARG A 34 -2.30 16.84 -8.76
N ASP A 35 -2.56 17.38 -7.58
CA ASP A 35 -2.89 16.57 -6.41
C ASP A 35 -4.37 16.13 -6.53
N SER A 36 -4.58 14.84 -6.81
CA SER A 36 -5.91 14.23 -6.96
C SER A 36 -6.54 13.87 -5.60
N ARG A 37 -6.07 14.44 -4.49
CA ARG A 37 -6.50 14.07 -3.14
C ARG A 37 -7.66 14.92 -2.67
N THR A 38 -8.85 14.36 -2.76
CA THR A 38 -10.05 14.96 -2.20
C THR A 38 -10.19 14.58 -0.73
N LYS A 39 -10.47 15.56 0.11
CA LYS A 39 -10.60 15.43 1.55
C LYS A 39 -11.72 14.47 1.94
N VAL A 40 -11.41 13.45 2.69
CA VAL A 40 -12.40 12.67 3.46
C VAL A 40 -12.49 13.30 4.86
N ALA A 41 -13.40 14.21 5.05
CA ALA A 41 -13.68 14.79 6.34
C ALA A 41 -15.18 14.68 6.64
N GLY A 42 -15.51 14.34 7.88
CA GLY A 42 -16.90 14.25 8.35
C GLY A 42 -17.65 15.56 8.09
N THR A 43 -18.85 15.45 7.57
CA THR A 43 -19.76 16.56 7.22
C THR A 43 -19.12 17.73 6.49
N LEU A 44 -18.35 17.45 5.45
CA LEU A 44 -17.97 18.46 4.48
C LEU A 44 -18.85 18.30 3.25
N VAL A 45 -19.76 19.21 3.11
CA VAL A 45 -20.20 19.60 1.76
C VAL A 45 -18.93 19.93 1.00
N ALA A 46 -18.59 19.09 0.00
CA ALA A 46 -17.44 19.36 -0.85
C ALA A 46 -17.55 20.80 -1.37
N GLN A 47 -16.72 21.68 -0.84
CA GLN A 47 -16.53 22.96 -1.49
C GLN A 47 -15.72 22.68 -2.76
N PRO A 48 -16.19 23.13 -3.94
CA PRO A 48 -15.43 22.96 -5.17
C PRO A 48 -14.07 23.64 -4.96
N SER A 49 -12.98 22.91 -5.20
CA SER A 49 -11.67 23.50 -5.31
C SER A 49 -11.76 24.59 -6.38
N LYS A 50 -11.47 25.83 -6.03
CA LYS A 50 -11.37 26.90 -7.03
C LYS A 50 -10.31 26.47 -8.04
N ALA A 51 -10.74 26.23 -9.28
CA ALA A 51 -9.86 26.02 -10.39
C ALA A 51 -8.84 27.17 -10.46
N PRO A 52 -7.58 26.92 -10.84
CA PRO A 52 -6.63 28.00 -11.09
C PRO A 52 -7.21 28.92 -12.15
N VAL A 53 -7.26 30.22 -11.84
CA VAL A 53 -7.67 31.27 -12.80
C VAL A 53 -6.61 31.29 -13.90
N LEU A 54 -6.93 30.68 -15.03
CA LEU A 54 -6.16 30.84 -16.26
C LEU A 54 -6.25 32.30 -16.67
N LYS A 55 -5.10 32.94 -16.89
CA LYS A 55 -5.06 34.29 -17.49
C LYS A 55 -5.79 34.24 -18.83
N GLU A 56 -6.69 35.20 -19.02
CA GLU A 56 -7.41 35.41 -20.27
C GLU A 56 -6.44 35.62 -21.43
N ASP A 57 -6.26 34.59 -22.23
CA ASP A 57 -5.84 34.71 -23.60
C ASP A 57 -7.13 34.73 -24.44
N THR A 58 -7.34 35.75 -25.27
CA THR A 58 -8.55 36.09 -26.00
C THR A 58 -8.93 35.12 -27.14
N ALA A 59 -8.39 33.92 -27.17
CA ALA A 59 -8.86 32.78 -27.93
C ALA A 59 -10.00 32.12 -27.14
N ARG A 60 -11.21 32.01 -27.68
CA ARG A 60 -12.35 31.30 -27.09
C ARG A 60 -11.88 29.94 -26.55
N ALA A 61 -11.89 29.76 -25.22
CA ALA A 61 -11.49 28.53 -24.60
C ALA A 61 -12.23 27.35 -25.22
N ALA A 62 -11.53 26.35 -25.71
CA ALA A 62 -12.15 25.14 -26.24
C ALA A 62 -12.81 24.37 -25.10
N GLY A 63 -14.09 24.03 -25.22
CA GLY A 63 -14.84 23.34 -24.19
C GLY A 63 -16.36 23.50 -24.38
N ILE A 64 -17.12 22.84 -23.51
CA ILE A 64 -18.60 22.88 -23.51
C ILE A 64 -19.07 24.06 -22.64
N ALA A 65 -19.62 25.06 -23.23
CA ALA A 65 -19.99 26.31 -22.55
C ALA A 65 -21.49 26.42 -22.21
N SER A 66 -22.36 25.58 -22.77
CA SER A 66 -23.81 25.63 -22.56
C SER A 66 -24.47 24.27 -22.74
N ALA A 67 -25.71 24.12 -22.27
CA ALA A 67 -26.52 22.92 -22.49
C ALA A 67 -26.78 22.62 -23.97
N ALA A 68 -26.94 23.67 -24.84
CA ALA A 68 -27.06 23.47 -26.27
C ALA A 68 -25.75 22.93 -26.89
N ASP A 69 -24.64 23.47 -26.48
CA ASP A 69 -23.30 23.02 -26.91
C ASP A 69 -23.02 21.58 -26.47
N TYR A 70 -23.44 21.21 -25.25
CA TYR A 70 -23.40 19.82 -24.79
C TYR A 70 -24.20 18.87 -25.71
N VAL A 71 -25.40 19.28 -26.17
CA VAL A 71 -26.19 18.44 -27.09
C VAL A 71 -25.46 18.24 -28.42
N GLU A 72 -24.80 19.29 -28.95
CA GLU A 72 -23.95 19.17 -30.15
C GLU A 72 -22.77 18.23 -29.92
N PHE A 73 -22.12 18.36 -28.78
CA PHE A 73 -21.04 17.43 -28.36
C PHE A 73 -21.50 15.97 -28.32
N VAL A 74 -22.66 15.70 -27.68
CA VAL A 74 -23.26 14.35 -27.66
C VAL A 74 -23.57 13.82 -29.05
N ARG A 75 -24.11 14.68 -29.94
CA ARG A 75 -24.34 14.29 -31.34
C ARG A 75 -23.06 13.95 -32.08
N ALA A 76 -22.00 14.72 -31.86
CA ALA A 76 -20.70 14.47 -32.46
C ALA A 76 -20.11 13.13 -31.94
N CYS A 77 -20.18 12.86 -30.64
CA CYS A 77 -19.81 11.56 -30.06
C CYS A 77 -20.56 10.41 -30.72
N ASN A 78 -21.87 10.50 -30.80
CA ASN A 78 -22.73 9.45 -31.34
C ASN A 78 -22.58 9.25 -32.87
N ALA A 79 -22.14 10.28 -33.58
CA ALA A 79 -21.83 10.23 -35.02
C ALA A 79 -20.37 9.82 -35.29
N GLY A 80 -19.50 9.72 -34.28
CA GLY A 80 -18.10 9.43 -34.47
C GLY A 80 -17.32 10.54 -35.18
N THR A 81 -17.79 11.80 -35.11
CA THR A 81 -17.12 12.94 -35.71
C THR A 81 -16.08 13.56 -34.78
N SER A 82 -15.22 14.42 -35.32
CA SER A 82 -14.13 15.05 -34.54
C SER A 82 -14.67 15.86 -33.36
N LEU A 83 -14.04 15.68 -32.20
CA LEU A 83 -14.31 16.40 -30.97
C LEU A 83 -13.38 17.60 -30.74
N SER A 84 -12.52 17.90 -31.70
CA SER A 84 -11.46 18.94 -31.58
C SER A 84 -11.98 20.34 -31.21
N ARG A 85 -13.26 20.65 -31.54
CA ARG A 85 -13.93 21.92 -31.16
C ARG A 85 -14.01 22.09 -29.62
N TRP A 86 -14.15 20.98 -28.90
CA TRP A 86 -14.33 20.97 -27.44
C TRP A 86 -13.08 20.52 -26.67
N CYS A 87 -12.02 20.10 -27.39
CA CYS A 87 -10.77 19.63 -26.77
C CYS A 87 -9.76 20.75 -26.62
N GLY A 88 -9.08 20.81 -25.49
CA GLY A 88 -7.86 21.57 -25.28
C GLY A 88 -6.65 20.94 -25.97
N HIS A 89 -5.45 21.42 -25.67
CA HIS A 89 -4.20 20.93 -26.25
C HIS A 89 -3.89 19.47 -25.87
N ASP A 90 -4.48 18.97 -24.76
CA ASP A 90 -4.28 17.63 -24.23
C ASP A 90 -5.38 16.62 -24.61
N THR A 91 -6.24 16.97 -25.60
CA THR A 91 -7.38 16.16 -26.02
C THR A 91 -8.49 15.95 -24.97
N THR A 92 -8.44 16.67 -23.86
CA THR A 92 -9.50 16.64 -22.83
C THR A 92 -10.64 17.57 -23.21
N VAL A 93 -11.87 17.07 -23.14
CA VAL A 93 -13.07 17.87 -23.24
C VAL A 93 -13.39 18.45 -21.88
N VAL A 94 -13.51 19.77 -21.77
CA VAL A 94 -13.81 20.46 -20.50
C VAL A 94 -15.17 21.10 -20.52
N ILE A 95 -15.86 21.10 -19.37
CA ILE A 95 -17.09 21.87 -19.15
C ILE A 95 -16.70 23.22 -18.55
N LEU A 96 -17.07 24.29 -19.20
CA LEU A 96 -16.64 25.66 -18.89
C LEU A 96 -17.61 26.43 -17.97
N ALA A 97 -18.84 25.93 -17.78
CA ALA A 97 -19.86 26.53 -16.94
C ALA A 97 -20.91 25.49 -16.54
N ASP A 98 -21.73 25.82 -15.54
CA ASP A 98 -22.90 25.02 -15.21
C ASP A 98 -23.85 24.90 -16.43
N LEU A 99 -24.28 23.66 -16.71
CA LEU A 99 -25.13 23.36 -17.86
C LEU A 99 -26.61 23.26 -17.46
N ASP A 100 -27.41 24.27 -17.75
CA ASP A 100 -28.83 24.29 -17.42
C ASP A 100 -29.69 23.86 -18.62
N PHE A 101 -30.37 22.73 -18.48
CA PHE A 101 -31.19 22.09 -19.49
C PHE A 101 -32.69 22.50 -19.41
N ALA A 102 -33.10 23.46 -18.58
CA ALA A 102 -34.50 23.84 -18.40
C ALA A 102 -35.20 24.20 -19.74
N LYS A 103 -34.47 24.77 -20.70
CA LYS A 103 -34.98 25.15 -22.01
C LYS A 103 -34.65 24.16 -23.14
N VAL A 104 -33.92 23.07 -22.84
CA VAL A 104 -33.48 22.09 -23.85
C VAL A 104 -34.35 20.85 -23.78
N LYS A 105 -35.08 20.57 -24.90
CA LYS A 105 -35.90 19.37 -25.00
C LYS A 105 -35.14 18.26 -25.73
N LYS A 106 -35.36 17.01 -25.32
CA LYS A 106 -34.81 15.80 -25.97
C LYS A 106 -33.26 15.78 -26.01
N VAL A 107 -32.62 15.68 -24.82
CA VAL A 107 -31.18 15.46 -24.72
C VAL A 107 -30.92 13.98 -24.95
N PRO A 108 -30.12 13.59 -25.97
CA PRO A 108 -29.70 12.18 -26.12
C PRO A 108 -28.61 11.81 -25.13
N ALA A 109 -28.52 10.53 -24.80
CA ALA A 109 -27.33 10.01 -24.11
C ALA A 109 -26.18 9.80 -25.11
N ILE A 110 -24.95 9.75 -24.59
CA ILE A 110 -23.78 9.31 -25.35
C ILE A 110 -23.83 7.79 -25.44
N ASN A 111 -23.83 7.21 -26.64
CA ASN A 111 -23.91 5.77 -26.82
C ASN A 111 -22.63 5.08 -26.30
N ALA A 112 -21.47 5.58 -26.75
CA ALA A 112 -20.17 5.11 -26.30
C ALA A 112 -19.17 6.27 -26.26
N PHE A 113 -18.37 6.33 -25.17
CA PHE A 113 -17.38 7.39 -25.00
C PHE A 113 -16.00 6.80 -24.72
N ASN A 114 -14.98 7.28 -25.45
CA ASN A 114 -13.60 6.80 -25.35
C ASN A 114 -12.57 7.91 -25.06
N GLY A 115 -13.04 9.14 -24.73
CA GLY A 115 -12.20 10.30 -24.41
C GLY A 115 -12.10 10.60 -22.92
N VAL A 116 -11.55 11.78 -22.61
CA VAL A 116 -11.55 12.35 -21.26
C VAL A 116 -12.54 13.53 -21.23
N LEU A 117 -13.48 13.51 -20.29
CA LEU A 117 -14.41 14.60 -20.02
C LEU A 117 -14.22 15.09 -18.59
N ASP A 118 -13.75 16.34 -18.45
CA ASP A 118 -13.59 17.00 -17.17
C ASP A 118 -14.75 18.01 -16.95
N GLY A 119 -15.54 17.74 -15.92
CA GLY A 119 -16.60 18.64 -15.49
C GLY A 119 -16.09 19.93 -14.85
N CYS A 120 -14.80 20.01 -14.52
CA CYS A 120 -14.16 21.16 -13.83
C CYS A 120 -14.92 21.63 -12.57
N GLY A 121 -15.67 20.74 -11.91
CA GLY A 121 -16.51 21.05 -10.75
C GLY A 121 -17.88 21.65 -11.11
N HIS A 122 -18.20 21.81 -12.39
CA HIS A 122 -19.49 22.32 -12.83
C HIS A 122 -20.62 21.28 -12.72
N SER A 123 -21.88 21.80 -12.76
CA SER A 123 -23.08 21.01 -12.56
C SER A 123 -23.92 20.91 -13.81
N ILE A 124 -24.54 19.74 -14.01
CA ILE A 124 -25.64 19.53 -14.95
C ILE A 124 -26.96 19.72 -14.19
N LYS A 125 -27.80 20.66 -14.64
CA LYS A 125 -29.06 21.07 -14.00
C LYS A 125 -30.25 20.89 -14.90
N ASN A 126 -31.43 20.59 -14.31
CA ASN A 126 -32.73 20.49 -15.01
C ASN A 126 -32.75 19.51 -16.21
N LEU A 127 -31.82 18.56 -16.24
CA LEU A 127 -31.75 17.55 -17.29
C LEU A 127 -32.88 16.53 -17.12
N THR A 128 -33.59 16.23 -18.21
CA THR A 128 -34.49 15.08 -18.29
C THR A 128 -34.03 14.18 -19.43
N ILE A 129 -33.62 12.97 -19.11
CA ILE A 129 -33.02 12.04 -20.07
C ILE A 129 -33.50 10.60 -19.83
N THR A 130 -33.45 9.76 -20.86
CA THR A 130 -33.63 8.31 -20.76
C THR A 130 -32.22 7.66 -20.70
N GLY A 131 -31.97 6.80 -19.72
CA GLY A 131 -30.66 6.27 -19.40
C GLY A 131 -29.81 7.23 -18.56
N GLY A 132 -28.54 6.88 -18.40
CA GLY A 132 -27.51 7.77 -17.86
C GLY A 132 -26.99 8.76 -18.88
N LEU A 133 -26.02 9.60 -18.52
CA LEU A 133 -25.37 10.48 -19.50
C LEU A 133 -24.67 9.68 -20.60
N ILE A 134 -24.13 8.52 -20.26
CA ILE A 134 -23.35 7.64 -21.14
C ILE A 134 -23.87 6.21 -20.99
N HIS A 135 -24.21 5.56 -22.12
CA HIS A 135 -24.57 4.14 -22.08
C HIS A 135 -23.35 3.27 -21.83
N GLU A 136 -22.24 3.50 -22.56
CA GLU A 136 -21.00 2.76 -22.36
C GLU A 136 -19.78 3.69 -22.29
N LEU A 137 -19.15 3.77 -21.11
CA LEU A 137 -17.83 4.37 -20.94
C LEU A 137 -16.76 3.32 -21.25
N GLN A 138 -16.01 3.53 -22.33
CA GLN A 138 -15.08 2.56 -22.90
C GLN A 138 -13.77 2.49 -22.12
N GLN A 139 -13.01 1.44 -22.37
CA GLN A 139 -11.68 1.26 -21.76
C GLN A 139 -10.76 2.43 -22.15
N GLY A 140 -10.09 2.99 -21.14
CA GLY A 140 -9.18 4.13 -21.28
C GLY A 140 -9.89 5.50 -21.28
N ALA A 141 -11.22 5.53 -21.31
CA ALA A 141 -11.98 6.75 -21.13
C ALA A 141 -12.03 7.20 -19.67
N GLU A 142 -12.30 8.49 -19.48
CA GLU A 142 -12.39 9.07 -18.14
C GLU A 142 -13.47 10.14 -18.05
N ILE A 143 -14.23 10.09 -16.97
CA ILE A 143 -15.17 11.17 -16.59
C ILE A 143 -14.74 11.65 -15.20
N GLN A 144 -14.49 12.95 -15.08
CA GLN A 144 -14.01 13.49 -13.81
C GLN A 144 -14.71 14.80 -13.41
N ASN A 145 -14.78 15.07 -12.11
CA ASN A 145 -15.17 16.34 -11.51
C ASN A 145 -16.54 16.89 -11.99
N LEU A 146 -17.53 16.01 -12.19
CA LEU A 146 -18.86 16.38 -12.69
C LEU A 146 -19.93 16.20 -11.63
N THR A 147 -20.78 17.21 -11.45
CA THR A 147 -21.92 17.17 -10.53
C THR A 147 -23.25 17.02 -11.28
N ILE A 148 -24.06 16.06 -10.87
CA ILE A 148 -25.47 15.92 -11.31
C ILE A 148 -26.35 16.56 -10.24
N ASP A 149 -27.03 17.65 -10.62
CA ASP A 149 -27.86 18.43 -9.71
C ASP A 149 -29.18 17.72 -9.35
N ALA A 150 -29.74 18.03 -8.19
CA ALA A 150 -31.00 17.49 -7.69
C ALA A 150 -32.22 17.74 -8.58
N SER A 151 -32.16 18.73 -9.45
CA SER A 151 -33.22 19.03 -10.42
C SER A 151 -33.28 18.07 -11.61
N CYS A 152 -32.26 17.23 -11.82
CA CYS A 152 -32.19 16.26 -12.91
C CYS A 152 -33.17 15.10 -12.69
N ARG A 153 -33.73 14.58 -13.80
CA ARG A 153 -34.72 13.48 -13.82
C ARG A 153 -34.28 12.43 -14.85
N PHE A 154 -34.25 11.17 -14.40
CA PHE A 154 -33.86 10.05 -15.24
C PHE A 154 -35.02 9.09 -15.46
N LYS A 155 -35.11 8.56 -16.67
CA LYS A 155 -35.98 7.43 -17.01
C LYS A 155 -35.11 6.21 -17.30
N LEU A 156 -35.60 5.04 -16.94
CA LEU A 156 -34.85 3.81 -17.23
C LEU A 156 -34.86 3.56 -18.75
N SER A 157 -33.71 3.22 -19.31
CA SER A 157 -33.57 2.72 -20.67
C SER A 157 -34.05 1.26 -20.74
N GLY A 158 -34.68 0.87 -21.82
CA GLY A 158 -34.96 -0.54 -22.09
C GLY A 158 -33.65 -1.30 -22.39
N SER A 159 -33.60 -2.57 -22.05
CA SER A 159 -32.51 -3.46 -22.45
C SER A 159 -32.98 -4.42 -23.57
N ALA A 160 -32.01 -4.95 -24.34
CA ALA A 160 -32.31 -6.04 -25.26
C ALA A 160 -32.71 -7.30 -24.48
N PRO A 161 -33.55 -8.17 -25.03
CA PRO A 161 -33.95 -9.42 -24.36
C PRO A 161 -32.70 -10.25 -23.96
N GLY A 162 -32.58 -10.53 -22.66
CA GLY A 162 -31.44 -11.30 -22.12
C GLY A 162 -30.30 -10.47 -21.55
N ASP A 163 -30.23 -9.18 -21.88
CA ASP A 163 -29.25 -8.27 -21.33
C ASP A 163 -29.69 -7.72 -19.95
N PRO A 164 -28.76 -7.47 -19.04
CA PRO A 164 -29.10 -6.85 -17.77
C PRO A 164 -29.53 -5.39 -17.96
N ILE A 165 -30.55 -4.97 -17.24
CA ILE A 165 -30.88 -3.56 -17.09
C ILE A 165 -29.81 -2.91 -16.23
N SER A 166 -29.20 -1.83 -16.73
CA SER A 166 -28.15 -1.11 -16.00
C SER A 166 -28.44 0.38 -16.00
N PHE A 167 -28.24 1.01 -14.85
CA PHE A 167 -28.43 2.46 -14.73
C PHE A 167 -27.44 3.07 -13.73
N GLY A 168 -26.83 4.17 -14.11
CA GLY A 168 -26.11 5.12 -13.27
C GLY A 168 -26.23 6.51 -13.89
N THR A 169 -26.23 7.55 -13.09
CA THR A 169 -26.41 8.93 -13.62
C THR A 169 -25.28 9.33 -14.56
N ILE A 170 -24.06 8.86 -14.34
CA ILE A 170 -22.88 9.09 -15.19
C ILE A 170 -22.82 8.04 -16.30
N ALA A 171 -22.83 6.75 -15.95
CA ALA A 171 -22.72 5.69 -16.95
C ALA A 171 -23.58 4.47 -16.59
N GLU A 172 -24.26 3.90 -17.60
CA GLU A 172 -24.96 2.62 -17.42
C GLU A 172 -23.95 1.49 -17.27
N ARG A 173 -22.89 1.49 -18.10
CA ARG A 173 -21.77 0.56 -18.04
C ARG A 173 -20.45 1.32 -18.16
N SER A 174 -19.52 1.10 -17.24
CA SER A 174 -18.23 1.78 -17.23
C SER A 174 -17.06 0.80 -17.27
N SER A 175 -16.33 0.77 -18.38
CA SER A 175 -15.00 0.15 -18.52
C SER A 175 -13.87 1.18 -18.40
N GLY A 176 -14.23 2.46 -18.21
CA GLY A 176 -13.32 3.59 -17.98
C GLY A 176 -13.27 4.02 -16.52
N LEU A 177 -12.52 5.07 -16.25
CA LEU A 177 -12.41 5.68 -14.93
C LEU A 177 -13.50 6.72 -14.72
N VAL A 178 -14.18 6.66 -13.57
CA VAL A 178 -15.07 7.73 -13.07
C VAL A 178 -14.48 8.25 -11.76
N THR A 179 -14.15 9.53 -11.68
CA THR A 179 -13.49 10.10 -10.50
C THR A 179 -14.00 11.50 -10.15
N GLY A 180 -14.06 11.83 -8.85
CA GLY A 180 -14.48 13.15 -8.37
C GLY A 180 -15.92 13.56 -8.76
N CYS A 181 -16.77 12.61 -9.14
CA CYS A 181 -18.13 12.89 -9.59
C CYS A 181 -19.14 12.83 -8.43
N THR A 182 -20.17 13.71 -8.49
CA THR A 182 -21.20 13.79 -7.45
C THR A 182 -22.60 13.64 -8.05
N ASN A 183 -23.42 12.76 -7.43
CA ASN A 183 -24.84 12.67 -7.73
C ASN A 183 -25.69 13.29 -6.62
N ASN A 184 -26.49 14.30 -6.94
CA ASN A 184 -27.51 14.89 -6.07
C ASN A 184 -28.95 14.57 -6.56
N ALA A 185 -29.11 13.89 -7.71
CA ALA A 185 -30.42 13.60 -8.28
C ALA A 185 -31.02 12.30 -7.71
N PRO A 186 -32.24 12.31 -7.19
CA PRO A 186 -32.90 11.11 -6.70
C PRO A 186 -33.21 10.14 -7.83
N ILE A 187 -32.98 8.86 -7.57
CA ILE A 187 -33.21 7.75 -8.49
C ILE A 187 -34.36 6.90 -7.93
N ARG A 188 -35.43 6.74 -8.71
CA ARG A 188 -36.56 5.90 -8.36
C ARG A 188 -37.07 5.16 -9.57
N PHE A 189 -36.95 3.82 -9.54
CA PHE A 189 -37.43 2.97 -10.63
C PHE A 189 -38.40 1.89 -10.14
N VAL A 190 -39.34 1.52 -11.01
CA VAL A 190 -40.20 0.35 -10.85
C VAL A 190 -39.90 -0.58 -12.02
N LEU A 191 -39.55 -1.84 -11.69
CA LEU A 191 -39.19 -2.88 -12.65
C LEU A 191 -40.32 -3.91 -12.72
N ASN A 192 -40.69 -4.31 -13.91
CA ASN A 192 -41.72 -5.34 -14.13
C ASN A 192 -41.13 -6.63 -14.71
N ASP A 193 -39.86 -6.62 -15.10
CA ASP A 193 -39.22 -7.71 -15.82
C ASP A 193 -38.38 -8.60 -14.89
N ASN A 194 -38.42 -9.93 -15.17
CA ASN A 194 -37.55 -10.87 -14.52
C ASN A 194 -36.16 -10.94 -15.20
N CYS A 195 -35.34 -9.95 -14.98
CA CYS A 195 -33.96 -9.88 -15.50
C CYS A 195 -32.96 -9.51 -14.42
N ASN A 196 -31.68 -9.61 -14.73
CA ASN A 196 -30.66 -9.00 -13.90
C ASN A 196 -30.76 -7.48 -14.02
N CYS A 197 -30.66 -6.79 -12.88
CA CYS A 197 -30.75 -5.34 -12.86
C CYS A 197 -29.67 -4.77 -11.94
N PHE A 198 -28.97 -3.71 -12.39
CA PHE A 198 -27.89 -3.05 -11.65
C PHE A 198 -28.10 -1.55 -11.64
N ILE A 199 -28.52 -1.03 -10.51
CA ILE A 199 -28.85 0.39 -10.34
C ILE A 199 -27.87 1.00 -9.32
N GLY A 200 -27.07 1.97 -9.77
CA GLY A 200 -26.18 2.75 -8.94
C GLY A 200 -26.45 4.24 -9.01
N GLY A 201 -26.07 4.99 -7.98
CA GLY A 201 -26.17 6.44 -7.97
C GLY A 201 -25.40 7.10 -9.11
N LEU A 202 -24.22 6.55 -9.45
CA LEU A 202 -23.36 7.06 -10.51
C LEU A 202 -23.14 6.06 -11.66
N VAL A 203 -22.95 4.77 -11.35
CA VAL A 203 -22.60 3.75 -12.33
C VAL A 203 -23.49 2.51 -12.13
N GLY A 204 -24.09 2.02 -13.20
CA GLY A 204 -24.87 0.77 -13.16
C GLY A 204 -23.97 -0.43 -13.02
N GLN A 205 -23.12 -0.68 -14.02
CA GLN A 205 -22.10 -1.73 -13.99
C GLN A 205 -20.70 -1.12 -14.03
N ASN A 206 -19.91 -1.33 -12.95
CA ASN A 206 -18.52 -0.91 -12.90
C ASN A 206 -17.60 -2.05 -13.34
N LEU A 207 -16.87 -1.87 -14.42
CA LEU A 207 -15.96 -2.84 -15.01
C LEU A 207 -14.49 -2.37 -14.95
N TYR A 208 -14.23 -1.22 -14.32
CA TYR A 208 -12.88 -0.72 -14.09
C TYR A 208 -12.78 -0.01 -12.73
N CYS A 209 -12.80 1.32 -12.67
CA CYS A 209 -12.57 2.05 -11.42
C CYS A 209 -13.52 3.20 -11.19
N LEU A 210 -13.98 3.32 -9.95
CA LEU A 210 -14.74 4.45 -9.43
C LEU A 210 -14.01 5.02 -8.22
N LEU A 211 -13.57 6.28 -8.28
CA LEU A 211 -12.74 6.89 -7.25
C LEU A 211 -13.28 8.25 -6.81
N ASP A 212 -13.13 8.58 -5.54
CA ASP A 212 -13.41 9.94 -5.02
C ASP A 212 -14.81 10.46 -5.36
N CYS A 213 -15.79 9.56 -5.48
CA CYS A 213 -17.14 9.89 -5.91
C CYS A 213 -18.13 9.94 -4.74
N THR A 214 -19.16 10.80 -4.86
CA THR A 214 -20.17 10.98 -3.83
C THR A 214 -21.57 10.80 -4.36
N ASN A 215 -22.42 10.06 -3.64
CA ASN A 215 -23.86 10.05 -3.85
C ASN A 215 -24.58 10.70 -2.66
N ASN A 216 -25.29 11.80 -2.89
CA ASN A 216 -26.06 12.51 -1.88
C ASN A 216 -27.56 12.20 -1.91
N ALA A 217 -28.02 11.54 -2.95
CA ALA A 217 -29.44 11.36 -3.22
C ALA A 217 -29.91 9.92 -2.97
N PRO A 218 -31.18 9.71 -2.65
CA PRO A 218 -31.72 8.38 -2.47
C PRO A 218 -31.72 7.59 -3.78
N VAL A 219 -31.44 6.28 -3.68
CA VAL A 219 -31.58 5.30 -4.77
C VAL A 219 -32.60 4.26 -4.32
N SER A 220 -33.74 4.21 -5.02
CA SER A 220 -34.86 3.35 -4.68
C SER A 220 -35.29 2.52 -5.90
N VAL A 221 -35.43 1.21 -5.71
CA VAL A 221 -35.86 0.27 -6.74
C VAL A 221 -36.99 -0.59 -6.18
N ALA A 222 -38.13 -0.62 -6.86
CA ALA A 222 -39.20 -1.59 -6.64
C ALA A 222 -39.24 -2.57 -7.81
N CYS A 223 -39.52 -3.85 -7.56
CA CYS A 223 -39.66 -4.85 -8.60
C CYS A 223 -40.92 -5.69 -8.35
N ASP A 224 -41.93 -5.56 -9.21
CA ASP A 224 -43.21 -6.22 -9.11
C ASP A 224 -43.22 -7.62 -9.77
N ALA A 225 -42.10 -8.04 -10.39
CA ALA A 225 -42.01 -9.35 -11.02
C ALA A 225 -42.10 -10.49 -10.02
N THR A 226 -43.16 -11.27 -10.09
CA THR A 226 -43.46 -12.42 -9.21
C THR A 226 -42.92 -13.70 -9.84
N VAL A 227 -41.63 -14.02 -9.64
CA VAL A 227 -41.01 -15.24 -10.15
C VAL A 227 -40.39 -16.03 -9.03
N SER A 228 -41.00 -17.17 -8.70
CA SER A 228 -40.43 -18.08 -7.70
C SER A 228 -39.16 -18.79 -8.21
N GLY A 229 -38.06 -18.75 -7.43
CA GLY A 229 -36.85 -19.49 -7.76
C GLY A 229 -35.96 -18.85 -8.83
N SER A 230 -36.19 -17.57 -9.16
CA SER A 230 -35.36 -16.84 -10.14
C SER A 230 -33.86 -16.91 -9.80
N LYS A 231 -33.03 -17.16 -10.82
CA LYS A 231 -31.57 -17.03 -10.74
C LYS A 231 -31.10 -15.58 -10.93
N ASN A 232 -31.98 -14.71 -11.42
CA ASN A 232 -31.71 -13.31 -11.62
C ASN A 232 -31.59 -12.55 -10.28
N CYS A 233 -30.93 -11.41 -10.32
CA CYS A 233 -30.74 -10.57 -9.14
C CYS A 233 -30.83 -9.09 -9.47
N ILE A 234 -31.24 -8.33 -8.48
CA ILE A 234 -31.23 -6.88 -8.46
C ILE A 234 -30.08 -6.44 -7.56
N GLY A 235 -29.12 -5.71 -8.12
CA GLY A 235 -28.06 -5.04 -7.38
C GLY A 235 -28.36 -3.55 -7.27
N VAL A 236 -28.50 -3.03 -6.05
CA VAL A 236 -28.75 -1.61 -5.79
C VAL A 236 -27.64 -1.09 -4.90
N GLY A 237 -26.95 -0.05 -5.35
CA GLY A 237 -25.90 0.60 -4.56
C GLY A 237 -25.96 2.11 -4.61
N GLY A 238 -25.44 2.74 -3.58
CA GLY A 238 -25.35 4.20 -3.53
C GLY A 238 -24.52 4.76 -4.67
N LEU A 239 -23.44 4.11 -5.03
CA LEU A 239 -22.55 4.49 -6.13
C LEU A 239 -22.68 3.54 -7.33
N VAL A 240 -22.59 2.21 -7.07
CA VAL A 240 -22.49 1.17 -8.10
C VAL A 240 -23.58 0.13 -7.91
N GLY A 241 -24.34 -0.17 -8.97
CA GLY A 241 -25.33 -1.25 -8.95
C GLY A 241 -24.67 -2.63 -8.82
N GLY A 242 -23.69 -2.90 -9.66
CA GLY A 242 -22.96 -4.15 -9.58
C GLY A 242 -21.78 -4.30 -10.52
N THR A 243 -21.07 -5.37 -10.31
CA THR A 243 -19.99 -5.85 -11.18
C THR A 243 -20.22 -7.35 -11.38
N ILE A 244 -20.43 -7.82 -12.60
CA ILE A 244 -20.79 -9.23 -12.89
C ILE A 244 -19.92 -9.92 -13.94
N ASP A 245 -19.07 -9.22 -14.63
CA ASP A 245 -18.29 -9.80 -15.73
C ASP A 245 -17.23 -10.79 -15.19
N LYS A 246 -17.28 -12.03 -15.72
CA LYS A 246 -16.37 -13.12 -15.31
C LYS A 246 -14.98 -13.00 -15.95
N GLN A 247 -14.83 -12.20 -16.99
CA GLN A 247 -13.57 -12.06 -17.75
C GLN A 247 -12.70 -10.88 -17.27
N LEU A 248 -13.22 -10.04 -16.37
CA LEU A 248 -12.54 -8.85 -15.93
C LEU A 248 -11.28 -9.12 -15.07
N LYS A 249 -10.33 -8.21 -15.21
CA LYS A 249 -9.30 -7.95 -14.20
C LYS A 249 -9.95 -7.40 -12.93
N THR A 250 -9.22 -7.36 -11.83
CA THR A 250 -9.70 -6.74 -10.58
C THR A 250 -10.04 -5.27 -10.82
N THR A 251 -11.19 -4.84 -10.33
CA THR A 251 -11.68 -3.46 -10.40
C THR A 251 -11.62 -2.82 -9.01
N HIS A 252 -11.77 -1.49 -8.93
CA HIS A 252 -11.72 -0.77 -7.67
C HIS A 252 -12.90 0.19 -7.52
N ILE A 253 -13.41 0.29 -6.29
CA ILE A 253 -14.29 1.35 -5.81
C ILE A 253 -13.61 1.92 -4.57
N ALA A 254 -13.10 3.15 -4.63
CA ALA A 254 -12.29 3.66 -3.54
C ALA A 254 -12.57 5.14 -3.22
N ARG A 255 -12.43 5.49 -1.94
CA ARG A 255 -12.66 6.84 -1.39
C ARG A 255 -14.02 7.43 -1.79
N CYS A 256 -15.04 6.56 -1.83
CA CYS A 256 -16.39 6.93 -2.23
C CYS A 256 -17.31 7.12 -1.01
N ILE A 257 -18.23 8.07 -1.09
CA ILE A 257 -19.15 8.43 -0.02
C ILE A 257 -20.59 8.26 -0.49
N ASN A 258 -21.40 7.57 0.31
CA ASN A 258 -22.84 7.54 0.14
C ASN A 258 -23.55 8.22 1.31
N ASN A 259 -24.26 9.31 1.04
CA ASN A 259 -25.12 10.02 1.99
C ASN A 259 -26.60 9.68 1.77
N GLY A 260 -26.96 9.16 0.61
CA GLY A 260 -28.34 8.89 0.21
C GLY A 260 -28.86 7.57 0.79
N ALA A 261 -30.16 7.53 1.11
CA ALA A 261 -30.81 6.29 1.51
C ALA A 261 -30.93 5.33 0.31
N ILE A 262 -30.62 4.07 0.55
CA ILE A 262 -30.69 3.00 -0.46
C ILE A 262 -31.81 2.04 -0.10
N SER A 263 -32.72 1.80 -1.03
CA SER A 263 -33.82 0.87 -0.80
C SER A 263 -34.11 -0.02 -2.01
N ALA A 264 -34.41 -1.26 -1.75
CA ALA A 264 -34.89 -2.21 -2.76
C ALA A 264 -36.05 -3.02 -2.22
N GLU A 265 -37.16 -3.05 -2.96
CA GLU A 265 -38.34 -3.87 -2.70
C GLU A 265 -38.56 -4.82 -3.86
N THR A 266 -38.94 -6.07 -3.57
CA THR A 266 -39.12 -7.07 -4.62
C THR A 266 -40.27 -8.01 -4.30
N ALA A 267 -41.04 -8.39 -5.31
CA ALA A 267 -42.04 -9.44 -5.21
C ALA A 267 -41.50 -10.87 -5.39
N GLY A 268 -40.27 -11.07 -5.92
CA GLY A 268 -39.76 -12.43 -6.16
C GLY A 268 -38.30 -12.56 -6.58
N ILE A 269 -37.63 -11.51 -7.02
CA ILE A 269 -36.25 -11.56 -7.50
C ILE A 269 -35.28 -11.37 -6.34
N ASN A 270 -34.12 -12.05 -6.38
CA ASN A 270 -33.10 -11.89 -5.34
C ASN A 270 -32.53 -10.47 -5.32
N VAL A 271 -32.31 -9.89 -4.14
CA VAL A 271 -31.81 -8.53 -3.97
C VAL A 271 -30.48 -8.52 -3.23
N TYR A 272 -29.57 -7.73 -3.75
CA TYR A 272 -28.30 -7.35 -3.12
C TYR A 272 -28.22 -5.83 -3.01
N CYS A 273 -28.33 -5.30 -1.79
CA CYS A 273 -28.44 -3.88 -1.51
C CYS A 273 -27.22 -3.42 -0.70
N GLY A 274 -26.51 -2.40 -1.12
CA GLY A 274 -25.33 -1.89 -0.43
C GLY A 274 -25.24 -0.38 -0.43
N GLY A 275 -24.70 0.22 0.64
CA GLY A 275 -24.52 1.66 0.72
C GLY A 275 -23.60 2.19 -0.39
N ILE A 276 -22.60 1.44 -0.77
CA ILE A 276 -21.66 1.75 -1.86
C ILE A 276 -21.99 0.91 -3.10
N ALA A 277 -22.02 -0.40 -2.99
CA ALA A 277 -22.25 -1.28 -4.12
C ALA A 277 -23.24 -2.40 -3.81
N GLY A 278 -24.18 -2.67 -4.75
CA GLY A 278 -25.08 -3.81 -4.63
C GLY A 278 -24.32 -5.14 -4.71
N LEU A 279 -23.54 -5.32 -5.79
CA LEU A 279 -22.63 -6.45 -5.96
C LEU A 279 -21.20 -5.99 -6.24
N SER A 280 -20.20 -6.61 -5.61
CA SER A 280 -18.79 -6.41 -5.91
C SER A 280 -18.12 -7.72 -6.34
N ALA A 281 -18.50 -8.26 -7.49
CA ALA A 281 -17.78 -9.38 -8.07
C ALA A 281 -16.44 -8.90 -8.66
N LYS A 282 -15.29 -9.33 -8.11
CA LYS A 282 -13.94 -8.87 -8.47
C LYS A 282 -13.68 -7.36 -8.29
N SER A 283 -14.53 -6.63 -7.56
CA SER A 283 -14.27 -5.24 -7.17
C SER A 283 -13.78 -5.18 -5.75
N LYS A 284 -12.58 -4.65 -5.55
CA LYS A 284 -12.08 -4.27 -4.24
C LYS A 284 -12.72 -2.96 -3.81
N VAL A 285 -13.22 -2.89 -2.60
CA VAL A 285 -13.86 -1.70 -2.02
C VAL A 285 -12.98 -1.18 -0.90
N LYS A 286 -12.47 0.06 -1.03
CA LYS A 286 -11.46 0.60 -0.15
C LYS A 286 -11.78 2.02 0.30
N LEU A 287 -11.56 2.33 1.59
CA LEU A 287 -11.74 3.69 2.15
C LEU A 287 -13.11 4.31 1.79
N CYS A 288 -14.16 3.50 1.72
CA CYS A 288 -15.50 3.97 1.40
C CYS A 288 -16.35 4.16 2.65
N VAL A 289 -17.25 5.13 2.61
CA VAL A 289 -18.10 5.49 3.74
C VAL A 289 -19.57 5.51 3.35
N ASN A 290 -20.41 4.91 4.20
CA ASN A 290 -21.85 4.98 4.06
C ASN A 290 -22.50 5.69 5.25
N TYR A 291 -23.20 6.77 5.00
CA TYR A 291 -24.05 7.47 5.98
C TYR A 291 -25.54 7.19 5.76
N GLY A 292 -25.91 6.76 4.56
CA GLY A 292 -27.30 6.49 4.17
C GLY A 292 -27.85 5.17 4.75
N SER A 293 -29.14 5.12 5.06
CA SER A 293 -29.78 3.86 5.40
C SER A 293 -29.80 2.89 4.22
N VAL A 294 -29.70 1.58 4.49
CA VAL A 294 -29.74 0.51 3.49
C VAL A 294 -30.82 -0.48 3.85
N ASN A 295 -31.87 -0.55 3.03
CA ASN A 295 -33.06 -1.37 3.27
C ASN A 295 -33.36 -2.33 2.09
N ALA A 296 -33.60 -3.61 2.38
CA ALA A 296 -34.09 -4.58 1.41
C ALA A 296 -35.33 -5.28 1.93
N THR A 297 -36.42 -5.27 1.15
CA THR A 297 -37.72 -5.81 1.59
C THR A 297 -38.32 -6.75 0.54
N THR A 298 -39.09 -7.76 1.01
CA THR A 298 -39.89 -8.63 0.16
C THR A 298 -41.06 -9.27 0.91
N GLY A 299 -42.18 -9.48 0.22
CA GLY A 299 -43.28 -10.31 0.72
C GLY A 299 -43.13 -11.79 0.37
N ALA A 300 -42.20 -12.16 -0.51
CA ALA A 300 -42.07 -13.54 -1.02
C ALA A 300 -41.12 -14.40 -0.18
N SER A 301 -41.61 -15.49 0.37
CA SER A 301 -40.85 -16.42 1.27
C SER A 301 -39.64 -17.12 0.60
N SER A 302 -39.60 -17.18 -0.73
CA SER A 302 -38.51 -17.82 -1.51
C SER A 302 -37.35 -16.89 -1.89
N THR A 303 -37.50 -15.59 -1.65
CA THR A 303 -36.54 -14.56 -2.10
C THR A 303 -35.33 -14.44 -1.18
N LYS A 304 -34.14 -14.27 -1.77
CA LYS A 304 -32.89 -14.00 -1.05
C LYS A 304 -32.65 -12.49 -0.98
N LEU A 305 -32.55 -11.97 0.22
CA LEU A 305 -32.19 -10.58 0.46
C LEU A 305 -30.84 -10.53 1.19
N LYS A 306 -29.94 -9.67 0.71
CA LYS A 306 -28.65 -9.40 1.36
C LYS A 306 -28.43 -7.91 1.36
N ALA A 307 -28.38 -7.30 2.53
CA ALA A 307 -28.10 -5.88 2.69
C ALA A 307 -26.82 -5.67 3.49
N GLY A 308 -25.94 -4.80 3.01
CA GLY A 308 -24.72 -4.42 3.68
C GLY A 308 -24.53 -2.92 3.70
N GLY A 309 -24.01 -2.37 4.79
CA GLY A 309 -23.74 -0.93 4.90
C GLY A 309 -22.82 -0.44 3.77
N ILE A 310 -21.90 -1.28 3.35
CA ILE A 310 -20.98 -1.00 2.24
C ILE A 310 -21.37 -1.82 1.00
N VAL A 311 -21.43 -3.16 1.11
CA VAL A 311 -21.65 -4.03 -0.04
C VAL A 311 -22.77 -5.03 0.24
N GLY A 312 -23.75 -5.14 -0.65
CA GLY A 312 -24.81 -6.16 -0.53
C GLY A 312 -24.25 -7.59 -0.65
N LYS A 313 -23.44 -7.83 -1.70
CA LYS A 313 -22.74 -9.11 -1.93
C LYS A 313 -21.32 -8.89 -2.36
N ALA A 314 -20.36 -9.31 -1.54
CA ALA A 314 -18.93 -9.20 -1.79
C ALA A 314 -18.30 -10.51 -2.28
N SER A 315 -17.42 -10.41 -3.29
CA SER A 315 -16.58 -11.52 -3.78
C SER A 315 -15.12 -11.08 -3.99
N ASP A 316 -14.74 -9.94 -3.44
CA ASP A 316 -13.38 -9.43 -3.34
C ASP A 316 -13.21 -8.60 -2.05
N ASN A 317 -12.00 -8.12 -1.76
CA ASN A 317 -11.61 -7.49 -0.51
C ASN A 317 -12.38 -6.20 -0.22
N ILE A 318 -12.66 -5.97 1.07
CA ILE A 318 -13.24 -4.73 1.60
C ILE A 318 -12.27 -4.22 2.67
N LEU A 319 -11.64 -3.05 2.43
CA LEU A 319 -10.53 -2.55 3.24
C LEU A 319 -10.82 -1.13 3.72
N ALA A 320 -10.65 -0.89 5.01
CA ALA A 320 -10.76 0.44 5.63
C ALA A 320 -12.09 1.16 5.31
N CYS A 321 -13.22 0.44 5.39
CA CYS A 321 -14.54 0.99 5.10
C CYS A 321 -15.36 1.22 6.37
N ASP A 322 -16.15 2.30 6.40
CA ASP A 322 -16.94 2.71 7.55
C ASP A 322 -18.44 2.81 7.24
N ASN A 323 -19.28 2.22 8.08
CA ASN A 323 -20.72 2.34 7.97
C ASN A 323 -21.33 3.09 9.16
N PHE A 324 -21.97 4.21 8.88
CA PHE A 324 -22.74 5.01 9.85
C PHE A 324 -24.26 4.88 9.67
N GLY A 325 -24.68 4.37 8.49
CA GLY A 325 -26.09 4.23 8.16
C GLY A 325 -26.72 2.94 8.72
N PRO A 326 -27.97 2.97 9.17
CA PRO A 326 -28.66 1.75 9.57
C PRO A 326 -28.90 0.81 8.40
N VAL A 327 -28.78 -0.50 8.64
CA VAL A 327 -28.99 -1.55 7.64
C VAL A 327 -30.12 -2.48 8.08
N ALA A 328 -31.06 -2.77 7.20
CA ALA A 328 -32.18 -3.66 7.51
C ALA A 328 -32.58 -4.57 6.34
N VAL A 329 -33.08 -5.77 6.69
CA VAL A 329 -33.73 -6.72 5.79
C VAL A 329 -35.05 -7.13 6.38
N SER A 330 -36.12 -7.16 5.56
CA SER A 330 -37.46 -7.58 6.02
C SER A 330 -38.09 -8.56 5.04
N GLY A 331 -38.64 -9.66 5.58
CA GLY A 331 -39.30 -10.71 4.81
C GLY A 331 -38.36 -11.71 4.14
N GLY A 332 -38.90 -12.59 3.32
CA GLY A 332 -38.14 -13.55 2.53
C GLY A 332 -37.64 -14.81 3.27
N LYS A 333 -36.55 -15.39 2.78
CA LYS A 333 -35.99 -16.63 3.35
C LYS A 333 -35.38 -16.40 4.73
N PRO A 334 -35.42 -17.45 5.61
CA PRO A 334 -34.69 -17.37 6.90
C PRO A 334 -33.21 -17.11 6.78
N THR A 335 -32.61 -17.38 5.61
CA THR A 335 -31.19 -17.10 5.32
C THR A 335 -30.89 -15.67 4.87
N ASN A 336 -31.89 -14.79 4.89
CA ASN A 336 -31.71 -13.38 4.59
C ASN A 336 -30.86 -12.73 5.69
N ALA A 337 -30.01 -11.80 5.29
CA ALA A 337 -29.04 -11.23 6.21
C ALA A 337 -28.74 -9.75 5.95
N ALA A 338 -28.66 -9.01 7.05
CA ALA A 338 -28.11 -7.68 7.11
C ALA A 338 -26.73 -7.72 7.80
N GLY A 339 -25.75 -7.03 7.25
CA GLY A 339 -24.42 -6.86 7.83
C GLY A 339 -24.00 -5.40 7.82
N ALA A 340 -23.26 -4.99 8.83
CA ALA A 340 -22.80 -3.62 8.94
C ALA A 340 -21.93 -3.20 7.72
N ILE A 341 -21.10 -4.10 7.25
CA ILE A 341 -20.21 -3.89 6.09
C ILE A 341 -20.74 -4.66 4.87
N ALA A 342 -20.91 -5.97 4.97
CA ALA A 342 -21.39 -6.76 3.85
C ALA A 342 -22.59 -7.64 4.23
N GLY A 343 -23.64 -7.64 3.41
CA GLY A 343 -24.78 -8.53 3.58
C GLY A 343 -24.40 -10.00 3.40
N TRP A 344 -23.48 -10.27 2.47
CA TRP A 344 -22.88 -11.58 2.24
C TRP A 344 -21.50 -11.48 1.60
N ALA A 345 -20.54 -12.26 2.10
CA ALA A 345 -19.20 -12.35 1.55
C ALA A 345 -18.81 -13.81 1.31
N ASN A 346 -18.08 -14.10 0.23
CA ASN A 346 -17.62 -15.44 -0.10
C ASN A 346 -16.36 -15.45 -0.96
N GLY A 347 -15.27 -15.98 -0.43
CA GLY A 347 -14.07 -16.27 -1.18
C GLY A 347 -14.23 -17.42 -2.18
N SER A 348 -13.17 -17.78 -2.86
CA SER A 348 -13.17 -18.84 -3.85
C SER A 348 -11.98 -19.79 -3.69
N LEU A 349 -12.19 -21.04 -4.08
CA LEU A 349 -11.13 -22.03 -4.23
C LEU A 349 -11.00 -22.34 -5.73
N SER A 350 -9.82 -22.10 -6.30
CA SER A 350 -9.57 -22.45 -7.70
C SER A 350 -9.39 -23.97 -7.89
N ARG A 351 -9.56 -24.45 -9.12
CA ARG A 351 -9.30 -25.87 -9.46
C ARG A 351 -7.84 -26.26 -9.25
N SER A 352 -6.91 -25.30 -9.26
CA SER A 352 -5.49 -25.51 -8.95
C SER A 352 -5.18 -25.51 -7.44
N GLY A 353 -6.18 -25.49 -6.58
CA GLY A 353 -5.98 -25.48 -5.13
C GLY A 353 -5.65 -24.08 -4.56
N ARG A 354 -5.57 -23.04 -5.39
CA ARG A 354 -5.33 -21.66 -4.93
C ARG A 354 -6.57 -21.16 -4.17
N VAL A 355 -6.34 -20.82 -2.93
CA VAL A 355 -7.33 -20.16 -2.08
C VAL A 355 -7.33 -18.67 -2.39
N LYS A 356 -8.48 -18.12 -2.83
CA LYS A 356 -8.70 -16.68 -2.83
C LYS A 356 -9.62 -16.36 -1.66
N ALA A 357 -9.04 -16.06 -0.50
CA ALA A 357 -9.79 -15.53 0.62
C ALA A 357 -10.23 -14.09 0.30
N ILE A 358 -11.38 -13.70 0.84
CA ILE A 358 -11.76 -12.29 0.95
C ILE A 358 -11.19 -11.78 2.26
N VAL A 359 -10.51 -10.65 2.21
CA VAL A 359 -9.98 -9.93 3.35
C VAL A 359 -10.94 -8.76 3.66
N VAL A 360 -11.36 -8.66 4.91
CA VAL A 360 -12.17 -7.56 5.44
C VAL A 360 -11.36 -6.94 6.58
N ASP A 361 -10.51 -5.98 6.23
CA ASP A 361 -9.56 -5.37 7.15
C ASP A 361 -9.98 -3.96 7.54
N ASP A 362 -9.82 -3.62 8.80
CA ASP A 362 -10.04 -2.29 9.39
C ASP A 362 -11.40 -1.67 8.99
N CYS A 363 -12.44 -2.50 8.91
CA CYS A 363 -13.80 -2.06 8.60
C CYS A 363 -14.60 -1.85 9.89
N ARG A 364 -15.34 -0.73 9.99
CA ARG A 364 -15.99 -0.33 11.23
C ARG A 364 -17.47 -0.06 11.09
N GLU A 365 -18.22 -0.47 12.10
CA GLU A 365 -19.64 -0.18 12.31
C GLU A 365 -19.81 0.93 13.31
N HIS A 366 -20.49 2.02 12.92
CA HIS A 366 -20.79 3.17 13.75
C HIS A 366 -22.30 3.42 13.90
N SER A 367 -23.13 2.63 13.19
CA SER A 367 -24.59 2.84 13.21
C SER A 367 -25.22 2.34 14.50
N SER A 368 -26.44 2.81 14.76
CA SER A 368 -27.26 2.34 15.88
C SER A 368 -27.72 0.88 15.73
N SER A 369 -27.59 0.29 14.56
CA SER A 369 -28.05 -1.08 14.25
C SER A 369 -27.29 -2.18 14.97
N ARG A 370 -26.03 -1.93 15.37
CA ARG A 370 -25.13 -2.88 16.06
C ARG A 370 -25.10 -4.27 15.39
N LEU A 371 -25.12 -4.30 14.08
CA LEU A 371 -25.06 -5.52 13.30
C LEU A 371 -23.63 -6.09 13.28
N PRO A 372 -23.47 -7.41 13.09
CA PRO A 372 -22.15 -7.97 12.77
C PRO A 372 -21.63 -7.38 11.46
N LEU A 373 -20.32 -7.29 11.31
CA LEU A 373 -19.70 -6.77 10.07
C LEU A 373 -20.21 -7.52 8.83
N LEU A 374 -20.42 -8.83 8.95
CA LEU A 374 -20.94 -9.69 7.88
C LEU A 374 -22.28 -10.27 8.30
N GLY A 375 -23.33 -10.00 7.55
CA GLY A 375 -24.66 -10.55 7.80
C GLY A 375 -24.73 -12.06 7.59
N SER A 376 -24.01 -12.56 6.57
CA SER A 376 -23.73 -13.98 6.38
C SER A 376 -22.43 -14.14 5.62
N GLN A 377 -21.78 -15.29 5.84
CA GLN A 377 -20.49 -15.55 5.20
C GLN A 377 -20.46 -16.94 4.57
N GLY A 378 -19.76 -17.05 3.46
CA GLY A 378 -19.38 -18.31 2.83
C GLY A 378 -18.06 -18.85 3.37
N LYS A 379 -17.29 -19.52 2.51
CA LYS A 379 -15.97 -20.05 2.85
C LYS A 379 -14.88 -19.00 2.58
N GLN A 380 -13.75 -19.15 3.28
CA GLN A 380 -12.52 -18.40 3.02
C GLN A 380 -12.69 -16.88 3.17
N ILE A 381 -13.15 -16.48 4.32
CA ILE A 381 -13.24 -15.08 4.73
C ILE A 381 -12.25 -14.88 5.89
N LEU A 382 -11.45 -13.84 5.80
CA LEU A 382 -10.58 -13.34 6.85
C LEU A 382 -11.08 -11.96 7.26
N VAL A 383 -11.32 -11.77 8.55
CA VAL A 383 -11.73 -10.48 9.11
C VAL A 383 -10.70 -10.08 10.14
N PHE A 384 -10.06 -8.95 9.95
CA PHE A 384 -9.11 -8.39 10.88
C PHE A 384 -9.41 -6.92 11.13
N ASN A 385 -9.51 -6.56 12.40
CA ASN A 385 -9.61 -5.17 12.83
C ASN A 385 -8.58 -4.95 13.94
N PRO A 386 -7.75 -3.89 13.84
CA PRO A 386 -6.89 -3.48 14.94
C PRO A 386 -7.71 -3.28 16.21
N SER A 387 -7.14 -3.59 17.37
CA SER A 387 -7.81 -3.41 18.65
C SER A 387 -8.02 -1.91 18.95
N ASP A 388 -9.05 -1.57 19.74
CA ASP A 388 -9.30 -0.18 20.12
C ASP A 388 -8.11 0.43 20.89
N ALA A 389 -7.30 -0.38 21.58
CA ALA A 389 -6.09 0.05 22.27
C ALA A 389 -4.99 0.56 21.31
N GLU A 390 -5.02 0.14 20.04
CA GLU A 390 -4.08 0.63 19.02
C GLU A 390 -4.44 2.01 18.46
N TYR A 391 -5.63 2.54 18.78
CA TYR A 391 -6.11 3.83 18.28
C TYR A 391 -5.85 4.96 19.26
N ALA A 392 -5.57 6.15 18.73
CA ALA A 392 -5.64 7.41 19.43
C ALA A 392 -7.10 7.70 19.82
N THR A 393 -7.29 8.46 20.87
CA THR A 393 -8.62 8.80 21.36
C THR A 393 -9.14 10.06 20.67
N PRO A 394 -10.34 10.05 20.06
CA PRO A 394 -10.97 11.28 19.59
C PRO A 394 -11.08 12.31 20.72
N ALA A 395 -10.68 13.54 20.46
CA ALA A 395 -10.54 14.57 21.46
C ALA A 395 -11.11 15.92 21.00
N LYS A 396 -11.22 16.87 21.92
CA LYS A 396 -11.56 18.26 21.58
C LYS A 396 -10.30 19.05 21.32
N LYS A 397 -10.33 19.98 20.36
CA LYS A 397 -9.22 20.90 20.11
C LYS A 397 -8.79 21.61 21.39
N ILE A 398 -7.49 21.56 21.68
CA ILE A 398 -6.95 22.14 22.91
C ILE A 398 -6.79 23.65 22.74
N HIS A 399 -6.17 24.09 21.67
CA HIS A 399 -5.92 25.51 21.40
C HIS A 399 -5.62 25.72 19.91
N GLY A 400 -6.33 26.67 19.31
CA GLY A 400 -6.04 27.23 18.02
C GLY A 400 -5.75 26.21 16.92
N GLU A 401 -4.50 26.03 16.62
CA GLU A 401 -4.05 25.27 15.46
C GLU A 401 -3.76 23.79 15.71
N TYR A 402 -3.52 23.38 16.96
CA TYR A 402 -3.15 22.01 17.29
C TYR A 402 -4.37 21.10 17.40
N ASN A 403 -4.31 19.99 16.68
CA ASN A 403 -5.38 18.99 16.66
C ASN A 403 -4.87 17.56 16.95
N VAL A 404 -3.56 17.39 17.18
CA VAL A 404 -2.95 16.16 17.69
C VAL A 404 -2.10 16.51 18.90
N TYR A 405 -2.31 15.81 20.03
CA TYR A 405 -1.56 16.04 21.26
C TYR A 405 -1.55 14.81 22.16
N GLY A 406 -0.68 14.81 23.14
CA GLY A 406 -0.62 13.75 24.16
C GLY A 406 0.63 13.87 25.00
N TYR A 407 0.81 12.91 25.87
CA TYR A 407 1.97 12.83 26.75
C TYR A 407 2.82 11.61 26.44
N VAL A 408 4.13 11.78 26.51
CA VAL A 408 5.08 10.68 26.55
C VAL A 408 5.65 10.61 27.97
N LYS A 409 5.46 9.46 28.62
CA LYS A 409 5.81 9.24 30.02
C LYS A 409 6.50 7.91 30.23
N SER A 410 7.23 7.79 31.32
CA SER A 410 7.68 6.48 31.80
C SER A 410 6.50 5.63 32.26
N ALA A 411 6.69 4.33 32.40
CA ALA A 411 5.70 3.42 32.98
C ALA A 411 5.26 3.82 34.40
N ASP A 412 6.14 4.53 35.14
CA ASP A 412 5.87 5.03 36.48
C ASP A 412 5.17 6.42 36.48
N GLY A 413 4.90 6.97 35.30
CA GLY A 413 4.18 8.25 35.12
C GLY A 413 5.06 9.49 35.06
N GLU A 414 6.38 9.37 35.12
CA GLU A 414 7.31 10.49 35.01
C GLU A 414 7.35 11.02 33.57
N ALA A 415 7.47 12.32 33.42
CA ALA A 415 7.52 12.96 32.12
C ALA A 415 8.80 12.59 31.35
N LEU A 416 8.69 12.24 30.08
CA LEU A 416 9.81 12.07 29.16
C LEU A 416 9.88 13.30 28.24
N ALA A 417 10.83 14.18 28.54
CA ALA A 417 11.09 15.38 27.74
C ALA A 417 11.98 15.06 26.53
N ASP A 418 11.97 15.96 25.55
CA ASP A 418 12.79 15.87 24.32
C ASP A 418 12.56 14.62 23.44
N VAL A 419 11.45 13.93 23.63
CA VAL A 419 11.06 12.79 22.80
C VAL A 419 10.38 13.29 21.52
N VAL A 420 10.84 12.81 20.37
CA VAL A 420 10.28 13.17 19.06
C VAL A 420 9.02 12.37 18.80
N VAL A 421 7.94 13.06 18.45
CA VAL A 421 6.64 12.47 18.06
C VAL A 421 6.24 13.02 16.70
N SER A 422 5.74 12.16 15.82
CA SER A 422 5.36 12.51 14.45
C SER A 422 3.94 12.02 14.13
N ASP A 423 3.31 12.69 13.15
CA ASP A 423 2.08 12.25 12.49
C ASP A 423 2.33 11.57 11.13
N GLY A 424 3.61 11.29 10.80
CA GLY A 424 4.05 10.79 9.50
C GLY A 424 4.29 11.89 8.45
N TYR A 425 4.10 13.16 8.79
CA TYR A 425 4.32 14.32 7.90
C TYR A 425 5.17 15.40 8.55
N SER A 426 4.99 15.61 9.83
CA SER A 426 5.72 16.58 10.66
C SER A 426 6.07 15.96 11.99
N SER A 427 7.05 16.55 12.67
CA SER A 427 7.53 16.07 13.96
C SER A 427 7.59 17.22 15.00
N ALA A 428 7.37 16.88 16.25
CA ALA A 428 7.52 17.77 17.38
C ALA A 428 8.23 17.08 18.54
N ARG A 429 8.84 17.84 19.44
CA ARG A 429 9.40 17.31 20.70
C ARG A 429 8.45 17.48 21.85
N THR A 430 8.49 16.57 22.80
CA THR A 430 7.84 16.75 24.11
C THR A 430 8.56 17.83 24.93
N ASP A 431 7.77 18.59 25.65
CA ASP A 431 8.28 19.58 26.63
C ASP A 431 8.71 18.91 27.96
N ALA A 432 9.11 19.73 28.94
CA ALA A 432 9.51 19.27 30.29
C ALA A 432 8.40 18.52 31.05
N THR A 433 7.13 18.62 30.62
CA THR A 433 5.99 17.87 31.21
C THR A 433 5.68 16.58 30.42
N GLY A 434 6.45 16.30 29.36
CA GLY A 434 6.19 15.21 28.44
C GLY A 434 5.09 15.48 27.42
N LEU A 435 4.55 16.70 27.34
CA LEU A 435 3.48 17.10 26.41
C LEU A 435 4.07 17.36 25.01
N TYR A 436 3.45 16.82 23.99
CA TYR A 436 3.66 17.18 22.58
C TYR A 436 2.37 17.71 21.96
N CYS A 437 2.51 18.57 20.94
CA CYS A 437 1.40 19.10 20.16
C CYS A 437 1.80 19.19 18.68
N LEU A 438 0.92 18.73 17.79
CA LEU A 438 1.09 18.79 16.34
C LEU A 438 -0.14 19.45 15.70
N LYS A 439 0.11 20.16 14.60
CA LYS A 439 -0.92 20.58 13.65
C LYS A 439 -0.86 19.64 12.47
N SER A 440 -1.81 18.72 12.41
CA SER A 440 -1.85 17.63 11.47
C SER A 440 -3.00 17.76 10.47
N ASP A 441 -2.79 17.32 9.24
CA ASP A 441 -3.88 17.00 8.32
C ASP A 441 -4.39 15.58 8.61
N LEU A 442 -5.37 15.45 9.50
CA LEU A 442 -5.96 14.17 9.90
C LEU A 442 -6.70 13.46 8.74
N SER A 443 -6.86 14.10 7.59
CA SER A 443 -7.36 13.44 6.39
C SER A 443 -6.30 12.60 5.67
N GLN A 444 -5.02 12.87 5.97
CA GLN A 444 -3.86 12.21 5.38
C GLN A 444 -3.11 11.35 6.42
N ALA A 445 -2.89 11.90 7.61
CA ALA A 445 -2.17 11.21 8.68
C ALA A 445 -2.95 9.98 9.17
N ARG A 446 -2.25 8.87 9.31
CA ARG A 446 -2.82 7.57 9.69
C ARG A 446 -2.32 7.08 11.04
N PHE A 447 -1.17 7.57 11.47
CA PHE A 447 -0.51 7.19 12.70
C PHE A 447 -0.01 8.42 13.45
N ILE A 448 0.07 8.29 14.76
CA ILE A 448 0.90 9.10 15.64
C ILE A 448 1.99 8.18 16.14
N GLN A 449 3.24 8.52 15.90
CA GLN A 449 4.38 7.64 16.15
C GLN A 449 5.48 8.35 16.93
N VAL A 450 6.11 7.61 17.84
CA VAL A 450 7.23 8.07 18.66
C VAL A 450 8.52 7.57 18.04
N SER A 451 9.45 8.46 17.73
CA SER A 451 10.85 8.08 17.50
C SER A 451 11.44 7.62 18.83
N LEU A 452 11.40 6.30 19.08
CA LEU A 452 11.79 5.72 20.38
C LEU A 452 13.16 6.24 20.80
N PRO A 453 13.30 6.88 21.95
CA PRO A 453 14.61 7.29 22.44
C PRO A 453 15.42 6.07 22.92
N SER A 454 16.74 6.15 22.83
CA SER A 454 17.64 5.05 23.25
C SER A 454 17.57 4.72 24.74
N THR A 455 16.92 5.58 25.52
CA THR A 455 16.76 5.46 26.99
C THR A 455 15.47 4.74 27.39
N VAL A 456 14.78 4.10 26.45
CA VAL A 456 13.61 3.27 26.76
C VAL A 456 13.78 1.86 26.21
N ARG A 457 13.14 0.91 26.87
CA ARG A 457 13.04 -0.46 26.33
C ARG A 457 12.04 -0.50 25.19
N ILE A 458 12.34 -1.25 24.15
CA ILE A 458 11.43 -1.53 23.06
C ILE A 458 10.40 -2.55 23.54
N MET A 459 9.21 -2.04 23.88
CA MET A 459 8.08 -2.87 24.27
C MET A 459 7.38 -3.40 23.03
N THR A 460 6.78 -4.58 23.15
CA THR A 460 6.13 -5.25 22.01
C THR A 460 4.72 -5.71 22.35
N ASP A 461 3.88 -5.77 21.33
CA ASP A 461 2.61 -6.51 21.38
C ASP A 461 2.89 -7.99 21.06
N GLY A 462 2.54 -8.86 22.01
CA GLY A 462 2.74 -10.31 21.87
C GLY A 462 4.20 -10.76 21.65
N GLY A 463 5.21 -9.94 22.00
CA GLY A 463 6.62 -10.25 21.83
C GLY A 463 7.19 -9.97 20.43
N LEU A 464 6.42 -9.42 19.50
CA LEU A 464 6.82 -9.26 18.11
C LEU A 464 6.85 -7.81 17.64
N LYS A 465 5.69 -7.13 17.58
CA LYS A 465 5.59 -5.77 17.03
C LYS A 465 5.96 -4.71 18.07
N PRO A 466 6.94 -3.83 17.81
CA PRO A 466 7.25 -2.73 18.70
C PRO A 466 6.07 -1.76 18.88
N GLN A 467 5.85 -1.35 20.13
CA GLN A 467 4.76 -0.42 20.51
C GLN A 467 5.29 1.01 20.53
N PHE A 468 5.26 1.70 19.41
CA PHE A 468 5.71 3.09 19.30
C PHE A 468 4.72 4.00 18.56
N TYR A 469 3.57 3.46 18.15
CA TYR A 469 2.58 4.22 17.40
C TYR A 469 1.15 3.98 17.89
N LYS A 470 0.27 4.93 17.57
CA LYS A 470 -1.18 4.81 17.65
C LYS A 470 -1.79 5.13 16.30
N ARG A 471 -2.83 4.41 15.91
CA ARG A 471 -3.61 4.68 14.70
C ARG A 471 -4.51 5.87 14.91
N ILE A 472 -4.63 6.72 13.93
CA ILE A 472 -5.59 7.83 13.96
C ILE A 472 -6.96 7.29 13.50
N PRO A 473 -8.01 7.41 14.34
CA PRO A 473 -9.35 7.02 13.91
C PRO A 473 -9.79 7.90 12.74
N ARG A 474 -10.27 7.29 11.67
CA ARG A 474 -10.80 8.02 10.50
C ARG A 474 -11.92 8.97 10.94
N PHE A 475 -12.05 10.11 10.24
CA PHE A 475 -13.05 11.17 10.50
C PHE A 475 -12.89 11.92 11.83
N SER A 476 -11.76 11.82 12.49
CA SER A 476 -11.46 12.62 13.67
C SER A 476 -11.04 14.04 13.25
N GLU A 477 -11.57 15.05 13.95
CA GLU A 477 -11.11 16.44 13.80
C GLU A 477 -9.96 16.79 14.75
N CYS A 478 -9.85 16.04 15.84
CA CYS A 478 -8.83 16.18 16.86
C CYS A 478 -8.66 14.84 17.59
N VAL A 479 -7.41 14.49 17.89
CA VAL A 479 -7.08 13.25 18.61
C VAL A 479 -6.05 13.48 19.69
N SER A 480 -6.10 12.65 20.73
CA SER A 480 -5.05 12.55 21.74
C SER A 480 -4.45 11.15 21.77
N ALA A 481 -3.13 11.06 21.96
CA ALA A 481 -2.43 9.80 22.13
C ALA A 481 -1.35 9.92 23.19
N ASP A 482 -1.52 9.18 24.27
CA ASP A 482 -0.52 9.08 25.33
C ASP A 482 0.32 7.81 25.10
N PHE A 483 1.62 7.93 25.37
CA PHE A 483 2.58 6.84 25.27
C PHE A 483 3.28 6.64 26.63
N TYR A 484 3.45 5.37 26.98
CA TYR A 484 4.10 4.98 28.23
C TYR A 484 5.21 3.96 27.93
N PHE A 485 6.43 4.27 28.37
CA PHE A 485 7.60 3.42 28.09
C PHE A 485 8.33 3.04 29.38
N GLN A 486 8.88 1.85 29.41
CA GLN A 486 9.81 1.46 30.46
C GLN A 486 11.17 2.10 30.18
N THR A 487 11.63 2.97 31.06
CA THR A 487 12.97 3.57 30.96
C THR A 487 14.07 2.55 31.25
N ALA A 488 15.19 2.67 30.53
CA ALA A 488 16.38 1.87 30.71
C ALA A 488 17.60 2.67 30.26
N PRO A 489 18.81 2.36 30.76
CA PRO A 489 20.02 2.93 30.18
C PRO A 489 20.13 2.62 28.68
N ALA A 490 20.69 3.56 27.92
CA ALA A 490 21.00 3.34 26.52
C ALA A 490 21.96 2.14 26.37
N LEU A 491 21.72 1.31 25.35
CA LEU A 491 22.54 0.13 25.12
C LEU A 491 23.88 0.50 24.46
N ASP A 492 24.99 0.02 25.00
CA ASP A 492 26.29 0.07 24.32
C ASP A 492 26.50 -1.16 23.43
N HIS A 493 25.92 -2.32 23.81
CA HIS A 493 26.03 -3.56 23.05
C HIS A 493 24.67 -4.13 22.72
N PHE A 494 24.43 -4.40 21.44
CA PHE A 494 23.19 -5.01 20.95
C PHE A 494 23.39 -5.65 19.57
N ASN A 495 22.39 -6.42 19.13
CA ASN A 495 22.43 -7.09 17.84
C ASN A 495 21.24 -6.69 16.97
N ILE A 496 21.47 -6.61 15.65
CA ILE A 496 20.40 -6.43 14.65
C ILE A 496 20.43 -7.59 13.67
N LEU A 497 19.26 -8.18 13.43
CA LEU A 497 19.03 -9.17 12.38
C LEU A 497 18.40 -8.45 11.19
N PHE A 498 19.10 -8.35 10.06
CA PHE A 498 18.52 -7.86 8.82
C PHE A 498 18.00 -9.02 7.99
N ILE A 499 16.69 -9.03 7.72
CA ILE A 499 15.98 -10.10 7.04
C ILE A 499 15.34 -9.51 5.78
N ALA A 500 15.78 -9.94 4.61
CA ALA A 500 15.26 -9.42 3.36
C ALA A 500 14.32 -10.41 2.68
N ASP A 501 13.29 -9.87 2.05
CA ASP A 501 12.46 -10.60 1.10
C ASP A 501 11.97 -11.97 1.61
N PRO A 502 11.29 -12.08 2.76
CA PRO A 502 10.63 -13.33 3.13
C PRO A 502 9.67 -13.80 2.04
N GLN A 503 8.97 -12.89 1.41
CA GLN A 503 8.11 -13.09 0.24
C GLN A 503 7.22 -14.32 0.40
N VAL A 504 6.55 -14.41 1.57
CA VAL A 504 5.77 -15.62 1.89
C VAL A 504 4.51 -15.73 1.03
N LYS A 505 4.26 -16.97 0.60
CA LYS A 505 3.12 -17.33 -0.23
C LYS A 505 2.62 -18.71 0.20
N PRO A 506 1.34 -18.83 0.58
CA PRO A 506 0.84 -20.05 1.21
C PRO A 506 0.42 -21.16 0.24
N TRP A 507 0.73 -21.07 -1.04
CA TRP A 507 0.33 -22.06 -2.06
C TRP A 507 1.29 -22.19 -3.23
N GLY A 508 1.11 -23.25 -4.03
CA GLY A 508 1.90 -23.51 -5.23
C GLY A 508 3.11 -24.40 -4.96
N TYR A 509 3.91 -24.64 -5.98
CA TYR A 509 5.15 -25.42 -5.86
C TYR A 509 6.21 -24.74 -5.00
N ASP A 510 6.02 -23.49 -4.76
CA ASP A 510 6.89 -22.55 -4.09
C ASP A 510 6.20 -22.00 -2.83
N ASN A 511 5.61 -22.87 -2.04
CA ASN A 511 5.03 -22.54 -0.75
C ASN A 511 6.09 -21.98 0.20
N SER A 512 6.46 -20.69 -0.05
CA SER A 512 7.47 -20.00 0.76
C SER A 512 7.00 -19.74 2.18
N MET A 513 5.69 -19.75 2.46
CA MET A 513 5.16 -19.72 3.81
C MET A 513 5.59 -20.96 4.60
N GLU A 514 5.58 -22.14 3.97
CA GLU A 514 6.06 -23.36 4.62
C GLU A 514 7.56 -23.28 4.90
N ALA A 515 8.35 -22.79 3.94
CA ALA A 515 9.80 -22.59 4.13
C ALA A 515 10.07 -21.60 5.26
N TRP A 516 9.34 -20.49 5.31
CA TRP A 516 9.47 -19.49 6.37
C TRP A 516 9.11 -20.06 7.75
N SER A 517 7.92 -20.66 7.87
CA SER A 517 7.37 -21.08 9.15
C SER A 517 8.07 -22.32 9.75
N ARG A 518 8.52 -23.27 8.90
CA ARG A 518 9.08 -24.54 9.36
C ARG A 518 10.60 -24.61 9.38
N PHE A 519 11.26 -23.71 8.67
CA PHE A 519 12.72 -23.76 8.55
C PHE A 519 13.39 -22.41 8.79
N VAL A 520 13.12 -21.38 7.98
CA VAL A 520 13.93 -20.15 8.00
C VAL A 520 13.74 -19.38 9.31
N ALA A 521 12.51 -19.09 9.73
CA ALA A 521 12.27 -18.37 10.97
C ALA A 521 12.74 -19.13 12.21
N PRO A 522 12.50 -20.46 12.36
CA PRO A 522 13.11 -21.25 13.44
C PRO A 522 14.63 -21.24 13.45
N GLU A 523 15.30 -21.37 12.29
CA GLU A 523 16.76 -21.34 12.22
C GLU A 523 17.34 -19.96 12.58
N ILE A 524 16.71 -18.88 12.14
CA ILE A 524 17.11 -17.52 12.54
C ILE A 524 16.86 -17.32 14.05
N GLY A 525 15.73 -17.81 14.58
CA GLY A 525 15.46 -17.79 16.03
C GLY A 525 16.50 -18.56 16.84
N LYS A 526 16.99 -19.70 16.33
CA LYS A 526 18.11 -20.44 16.93
C LYS A 526 19.40 -19.61 16.89
N MET A 527 19.76 -19.04 15.72
CA MET A 527 20.93 -18.15 15.61
C MET A 527 20.83 -16.98 16.59
N ARG A 528 19.63 -16.40 16.74
CA ARG A 528 19.37 -15.33 17.72
C ARG A 528 19.62 -15.79 19.15
N SER A 529 19.22 -17.00 19.52
CA SER A 529 19.41 -17.53 20.87
C SER A 529 20.89 -17.81 21.23
N GLU A 530 21.79 -17.83 20.24
CA GLU A 530 23.24 -17.95 20.39
C GLU A 530 23.91 -16.58 20.63
N LEU A 531 23.19 -15.47 20.46
CA LEU A 531 23.73 -14.11 20.61
C LEU A 531 23.57 -13.63 22.05
N GLU A 532 24.62 -13.01 22.57
CA GLU A 532 24.58 -12.32 23.85
C GLU A 532 24.01 -10.91 23.71
N GLY A 533 23.27 -10.43 24.70
CA GLY A 533 22.70 -9.10 24.75
C GLY A 533 21.36 -8.97 24.00
N GLU A 534 20.82 -7.74 24.02
CA GLU A 534 19.55 -7.42 23.38
C GLU A 534 19.66 -7.58 21.87
N THR A 535 18.64 -8.18 21.28
CA THR A 535 18.59 -8.43 19.84
C THR A 535 17.28 -7.95 19.26
N TYR A 536 17.34 -7.27 18.13
CA TYR A 536 16.21 -6.76 17.37
C TYR A 536 16.29 -7.25 15.93
N ALA A 537 15.17 -7.39 15.25
CA ALA A 537 15.14 -7.69 13.83
C ALA A 537 14.54 -6.52 13.04
N ILE A 538 15.02 -6.33 11.83
CA ILE A 538 14.47 -5.39 10.86
C ILE A 538 14.24 -6.15 9.57
N THR A 539 13.00 -6.22 9.11
CA THR A 539 12.72 -6.75 7.76
C THR A 539 13.02 -5.66 6.73
N LEU A 540 13.51 -6.07 5.56
CA LEU A 540 13.87 -5.15 4.49
C LEU A 540 12.86 -5.25 3.32
N GLY A 541 11.57 -5.32 3.66
CA GLY A 541 10.47 -5.35 2.72
C GLY A 541 10.20 -6.71 2.06
N ASP A 542 9.15 -6.74 1.24
CA ASP A 542 8.64 -7.94 0.59
C ASP A 542 8.34 -9.06 1.60
N ASN A 543 7.59 -8.71 2.63
CA ASN A 543 7.19 -9.63 3.70
C ASN A 543 6.29 -10.74 3.16
N VAL A 544 5.31 -10.38 2.32
CA VAL A 544 4.44 -11.32 1.60
C VAL A 544 4.66 -11.22 0.09
N TRP A 545 4.12 -12.18 -0.70
CA TRP A 545 4.19 -12.16 -2.16
C TRP A 545 2.83 -11.81 -2.78
N ASN A 546 2.47 -10.53 -2.77
CA ASN A 546 1.17 -10.03 -3.29
C ASN A 546 -0.07 -10.66 -2.63
N GLU A 547 0.09 -11.35 -1.51
CA GLU A 547 -0.96 -12.13 -0.87
C GLU A 547 -1.25 -11.56 0.51
N MET A 548 -1.95 -10.43 0.54
CA MET A 548 -2.27 -9.71 1.78
C MET A 548 -2.96 -10.58 2.82
N GLN A 549 -3.69 -11.60 2.39
CA GLN A 549 -4.29 -12.61 3.26
C GLN A 549 -3.27 -13.45 4.05
N ALA A 550 -1.98 -13.36 3.75
CA ALA A 550 -0.93 -14.14 4.40
C ALA A 550 -0.33 -13.43 5.63
N TYR A 551 -0.67 -12.15 5.90
CA TYR A 551 -0.03 -11.40 6.98
C TYR A 551 -0.20 -12.05 8.37
N GLU A 552 -1.38 -12.55 8.71
CA GLU A 552 -1.62 -13.19 9.99
C GLU A 552 -0.73 -14.43 10.19
N ASP A 553 -0.66 -15.31 9.18
CA ASP A 553 0.18 -16.50 9.20
C ASP A 553 1.67 -16.12 9.19
N TYR A 554 2.03 -15.06 8.48
CA TYR A 554 3.38 -14.51 8.44
C TYR A 554 3.83 -14.00 9.82
N LEU A 555 3.02 -13.18 10.48
CA LEU A 555 3.29 -12.66 11.83
C LEU A 555 3.44 -13.80 12.83
N LYS A 556 2.52 -14.77 12.80
CA LYS A 556 2.59 -15.96 13.65
C LYS A 556 3.87 -16.76 13.42
N ALA A 557 4.30 -16.93 12.18
CA ALA A 557 5.56 -17.62 11.88
C ALA A 557 6.78 -16.80 12.31
N THR A 558 6.75 -15.48 12.11
CA THR A 558 7.83 -14.55 12.42
C THR A 558 8.06 -14.41 13.93
N SER A 559 7.06 -14.65 14.77
CA SER A 559 7.24 -14.66 16.23
C SER A 559 8.25 -15.69 16.72
N GLN A 560 8.58 -16.72 15.92
CA GLN A 560 9.63 -17.70 16.21
C GLN A 560 11.05 -17.10 16.20
N LEU A 561 11.24 -15.87 15.70
CA LEU A 561 12.50 -15.14 15.84
C LEU A 561 12.83 -14.84 17.30
N GLY A 562 11.83 -14.72 18.16
CA GLY A 562 11.96 -14.51 19.60
C GLY A 562 12.56 -13.15 19.99
N CYS A 563 12.41 -12.14 19.15
CA CYS A 563 12.84 -10.77 19.40
C CYS A 563 11.87 -9.76 18.74
N PRO A 564 11.91 -8.47 19.15
CA PRO A 564 11.14 -7.43 18.48
C PRO A 564 11.53 -7.29 17.01
N VAL A 565 10.53 -7.09 16.12
CA VAL A 565 10.71 -6.96 14.68
C VAL A 565 10.14 -5.65 14.18
N PHE A 566 10.97 -4.82 13.59
CA PHE A 566 10.61 -3.63 12.84
C PHE A 566 10.37 -4.00 11.38
N PHE A 567 9.26 -3.57 10.80
CA PHE A 567 8.86 -3.97 9.46
C PHE A 567 9.07 -2.84 8.46
N THR A 568 9.71 -3.16 7.34
CA THR A 568 9.82 -2.28 6.16
C THR A 568 8.85 -2.79 5.10
N GLU A 569 8.20 -1.88 4.39
CA GLU A 569 7.36 -2.21 3.26
C GLU A 569 8.19 -2.50 1.99
N GLY A 570 7.73 -3.43 1.15
CA GLY A 570 8.33 -3.75 -0.13
C GLY A 570 7.30 -3.80 -1.26
N ASN A 571 7.73 -3.92 -2.51
CA ASN A 571 6.82 -3.86 -3.65
C ASN A 571 5.85 -5.04 -3.74
N HIS A 572 6.07 -6.13 -3.03
CA HIS A 572 5.15 -7.25 -2.92
C HIS A 572 4.20 -7.14 -1.72
N ASP A 573 4.40 -6.19 -0.83
CA ASP A 573 3.50 -5.86 0.27
C ASP A 573 2.35 -4.94 -0.16
N PHE A 574 2.44 -4.36 -1.35
CA PHE A 574 1.40 -3.55 -1.98
C PHE A 574 0.33 -4.39 -2.69
N ASP A 575 -0.88 -3.88 -2.72
CA ASP A 575 -1.90 -4.35 -3.64
C ASP A 575 -1.57 -3.92 -5.07
N GLN A 576 -0.84 -4.74 -5.79
CA GLN A 576 -0.38 -4.50 -7.17
C GLN A 576 -1.52 -4.39 -8.20
N THR A 577 -2.76 -4.64 -7.82
CA THR A 577 -3.92 -4.37 -8.66
C THR A 577 -4.38 -2.91 -8.56
N ASN A 578 -3.86 -2.16 -7.57
CA ASN A 578 -4.05 -0.72 -7.47
C ASN A 578 -3.10 0.01 -8.42
N LEU A 579 -3.66 0.83 -9.30
CA LEU A 579 -2.94 1.57 -10.33
C LEU A 579 -3.03 3.09 -10.14
N PHE A 580 -3.32 3.57 -8.92
CA PHE A 580 -3.71 4.97 -8.73
C PHE A 580 -2.80 5.73 -7.79
N ASP A 581 -2.51 5.21 -6.62
CA ASP A 581 -1.63 5.83 -5.64
C ASP A 581 -1.14 4.81 -4.59
N SER A 582 -0.06 5.15 -3.89
CA SER A 582 0.55 4.29 -2.86
C SER A 582 -0.41 4.05 -1.70
N HIS A 583 -1.14 5.08 -1.26
CA HIS A 583 -2.04 4.99 -0.12
C HIS A 583 -3.14 3.92 -0.27
N LEU A 584 -3.68 3.73 -1.47
CA LEU A 584 -4.64 2.64 -1.73
C LEU A 584 -3.96 1.27 -1.83
N GLY A 585 -2.64 1.24 -2.02
CA GLY A 585 -1.86 0.01 -2.18
C GLY A 585 -1.43 -0.60 -0.86
N ASN A 586 -1.06 0.21 0.13
CA ASN A 586 -0.44 -0.22 1.38
C ASN A 586 -1.41 -0.44 2.57
N ILE A 587 -2.73 -0.24 2.38
CA ILE A 587 -3.73 -0.36 3.47
C ILE A 587 -3.56 -1.65 4.29
N SER A 588 -3.36 -2.80 3.64
CA SER A 588 -3.21 -4.07 4.36
C SER A 588 -1.86 -4.16 5.08
N PHE A 589 -0.76 -3.64 4.50
CA PHE A 589 0.52 -3.54 5.21
C PHE A 589 0.34 -2.74 6.50
N GLU A 590 -0.16 -1.54 6.39
CA GLU A 590 -0.36 -0.68 7.56
C GLU A 590 -1.31 -1.28 8.59
N THR A 591 -2.37 -1.96 8.14
CA THR A 591 -3.33 -2.61 9.05
C THR A 591 -2.66 -3.69 9.89
N HIS A 592 -1.76 -4.48 9.32
CA HIS A 592 -1.14 -5.62 10.00
C HIS A 592 0.22 -5.32 10.61
N LEU A 593 1.05 -4.53 9.93
CA LEU A 593 2.47 -4.34 10.29
C LEU A 593 2.77 -2.97 10.93
N GLY A 594 1.97 -1.95 10.67
CA GLY A 594 2.14 -0.60 11.22
C GLY A 594 2.58 0.43 10.19
N PRO A 595 3.18 1.55 10.63
CA PRO A 595 3.59 2.63 9.73
C PRO A 595 4.55 2.17 8.63
N ASP A 596 4.43 2.73 7.44
CA ASP A 596 5.29 2.46 6.27
C ASP A 596 6.63 3.21 6.34
N HIS A 597 6.70 4.31 7.11
CA HIS A 597 7.93 5.04 7.41
C HIS A 597 7.93 5.54 8.85
N TYR A 598 9.09 5.44 9.52
CA TYR A 598 9.27 5.83 10.92
C TYR A 598 10.74 5.84 11.31
N SER A 599 11.06 6.37 12.50
CA SER A 599 12.41 6.36 13.06
C SER A 599 12.43 5.86 14.51
N PHE A 600 13.60 5.43 14.97
CA PHE A 600 13.86 5.03 16.36
C PHE A 600 15.36 5.05 16.65
N ASN A 601 15.72 5.03 17.94
CA ASN A 601 17.09 5.04 18.37
C ASN A 601 17.41 3.79 19.20
N ILE A 602 18.53 3.14 18.91
CA ILE A 602 19.10 2.11 19.76
C ILE A 602 20.57 2.46 19.99
N GLY A 603 20.98 2.55 21.25
CA GLY A 603 22.33 3.01 21.61
C GLY A 603 22.62 4.40 21.05
N LYS A 604 23.68 4.54 20.28
CA LYS A 604 24.11 5.79 19.64
C LYS A 604 23.76 5.89 18.16
N ILE A 605 22.89 5.01 17.67
CA ILE A 605 22.52 4.94 16.26
C ILE A 605 21.05 5.37 16.09
N HIS A 606 20.81 6.24 15.16
CA HIS A 606 19.48 6.63 14.72
C HIS A 606 19.07 5.79 13.50
N PHE A 607 18.00 5.03 13.64
CA PHE A 607 17.43 4.18 12.59
C PHE A 607 16.27 4.90 11.90
N VAL A 608 16.26 4.84 10.58
CA VAL A 608 15.19 5.39 9.74
C VAL A 608 14.70 4.27 8.83
N VAL A 609 13.42 3.94 8.94
CA VAL A 609 12.74 3.02 8.04
C VAL A 609 11.95 3.83 7.02
N ILE A 610 12.09 3.52 5.74
CA ILE A 610 11.52 4.31 4.64
C ILE A 610 10.82 3.39 3.64
N ASP A 611 9.58 3.74 3.29
CA ASP A 611 8.97 3.26 2.05
C ASP A 611 9.61 3.96 0.85
N ASP A 612 10.24 3.20 -0.03
CA ASP A 612 10.91 3.66 -1.24
C ASP A 612 10.22 3.15 -2.53
N ILE A 613 8.96 2.77 -2.43
CA ILE A 613 8.16 2.22 -3.53
C ILE A 613 7.00 3.14 -3.88
N LEU A 614 7.08 3.80 -5.02
CA LEU A 614 6.02 4.68 -5.52
C LEU A 614 5.14 3.96 -6.53
N TYR A 615 3.85 3.84 -6.21
CA TYR A 615 2.83 3.44 -7.18
C TYR A 615 2.27 4.68 -7.87
N TYR A 616 2.16 4.64 -9.17
CA TYR A 616 1.69 5.78 -9.98
C TYR A 616 0.60 5.32 -10.94
N ARG A 617 -0.24 6.26 -11.31
CA ARG A 617 -1.31 6.04 -12.26
C ARG A 617 -0.74 5.66 -13.63
N HIS A 618 -1.06 4.46 -14.08
CA HIS A 618 -0.80 4.04 -15.46
C HIS A 618 -1.95 4.46 -16.37
N ASN A 619 -1.59 4.92 -17.57
CA ASN A 619 -2.55 5.00 -18.65
C ASN A 619 -2.97 3.56 -19.03
N PRO A 620 -4.26 3.19 -18.92
CA PRO A 620 -4.73 1.85 -19.27
C PRO A 620 -4.38 1.42 -20.69
N ASN A 621 -4.20 2.38 -21.61
CA ASN A 621 -3.81 2.11 -22.99
C ASN A 621 -2.31 1.76 -23.13
N GLU A 622 -1.47 2.13 -22.18
CA GLU A 622 -0.05 1.77 -22.14
C GLU A 622 0.15 0.34 -21.63
N LEU A 623 -0.75 -0.14 -20.76
CA LEU A 623 -0.73 -1.52 -20.25
C LEU A 623 -0.96 -2.58 -21.33
N SER A 624 -1.51 -2.22 -22.48
CA SER A 624 -1.83 -3.16 -23.58
C SER A 624 -0.63 -3.54 -24.44
N LYS A 625 0.46 -2.78 -24.40
CA LYS A 625 1.61 -2.92 -25.31
C LYS A 625 2.79 -3.66 -24.70
N ASP A 626 2.88 -3.74 -23.38
CA ASP A 626 4.00 -4.41 -22.72
C ASP A 626 3.51 -5.55 -21.82
N LYS A 627 4.18 -6.69 -21.97
CA LYS A 627 3.95 -7.88 -21.16
C LYS A 627 4.36 -7.58 -19.70
N THR A 628 3.42 -7.09 -18.89
CA THR A 628 3.59 -6.77 -17.46
C THR A 628 4.58 -5.63 -17.17
N PRO A 629 4.25 -4.36 -17.38
CA PRO A 629 4.98 -3.29 -16.74
C PRO A 629 4.85 -3.45 -15.21
N ARG A 630 5.95 -3.30 -14.49
CA ARG A 630 5.88 -3.18 -13.03
C ARG A 630 5.17 -1.86 -12.72
N PRO A 631 4.08 -1.83 -11.95
CA PRO A 631 3.28 -0.63 -11.75
C PRO A 631 3.91 0.35 -10.74
N TYR A 632 5.20 0.20 -10.41
CA TYR A 632 5.88 1.02 -9.42
C TYR A 632 7.23 1.54 -9.95
N ARG A 633 7.65 2.67 -9.40
CA ARG A 633 9.00 3.22 -9.48
C ARG A 633 9.62 3.21 -8.09
N ARG A 634 10.92 3.32 -8.04
CA ARG A 634 11.64 3.58 -6.80
C ARG A 634 11.70 5.08 -6.56
N GLY A 635 11.49 5.46 -5.31
CA GLY A 635 11.48 6.85 -4.88
C GLY A 635 10.72 7.02 -3.58
N MET A 636 10.63 8.26 -3.13
CA MET A 636 9.83 8.64 -1.97
C MET A 636 8.76 9.62 -2.38
N GLU A 637 7.63 9.58 -1.70
CA GLU A 637 6.65 10.65 -1.82
C GLU A 637 7.24 11.95 -1.23
N GLU A 638 6.79 13.08 -1.75
CA GLU A 638 7.21 14.39 -1.23
C GLU A 638 6.86 14.55 0.27
N SER A 639 5.78 13.95 0.70
CA SER A 639 5.37 13.86 2.10
C SER A 639 6.40 13.11 2.97
N THR A 640 6.88 11.96 2.51
CA THR A 640 7.92 11.17 3.19
C THR A 640 9.23 11.94 3.29
N LEU A 641 9.60 12.70 2.25
CA LEU A 641 10.78 13.59 2.34
C LEU A 641 10.62 14.71 3.36
N ARG A 642 9.45 15.35 3.42
CA ARG A 642 9.16 16.38 4.43
C ARG A 642 9.18 15.81 5.83
N TRP A 643 8.62 14.61 6.03
CA TRP A 643 8.72 13.92 7.30
C TRP A 643 10.18 13.64 7.67
N LEU A 644 10.99 13.11 6.76
CA LEU A 644 12.40 12.81 7.00
C LEU A 644 13.20 14.08 7.37
N GLU A 645 12.96 15.19 6.68
CA GLU A 645 13.54 16.48 7.01
C GLU A 645 13.17 16.94 8.43
N SER A 646 11.90 16.79 8.78
CA SER A 646 11.35 17.14 10.10
C SER A 646 11.90 16.25 11.21
N ASP A 647 12.06 14.94 10.99
CA ASP A 647 12.64 14.00 11.94
C ASP A 647 14.14 14.29 12.14
N LEU A 648 14.89 14.37 11.07
CA LEU A 648 16.33 14.62 11.08
C LEU A 648 16.70 16.01 11.61
N ALA A 649 15.79 16.98 11.65
CA ALA A 649 16.03 18.27 12.29
C ALA A 649 16.30 18.16 13.81
N PHE A 650 15.84 17.11 14.43
CA PHE A 650 16.05 16.80 15.85
C PHE A 650 17.25 15.90 16.12
N VAL A 651 17.92 15.39 15.09
CA VAL A 651 19.06 14.46 15.23
C VAL A 651 20.38 15.22 15.14
N PRO A 652 21.30 15.08 16.12
CA PRO A 652 22.63 15.69 16.06
C PRO A 652 23.42 15.23 14.83
N LYS A 653 24.21 16.12 14.21
CA LYS A 653 24.92 15.80 12.97
C LYS A 653 26.11 14.84 13.17
N ASP A 654 26.57 14.68 14.38
CA ASP A 654 27.59 13.68 14.77
C ASP A 654 27.00 12.28 15.01
N THR A 655 25.69 12.09 14.81
CA THR A 655 25.00 10.80 14.89
C THR A 655 25.24 9.95 13.64
N LYS A 656 25.39 8.64 13.80
CA LYS A 656 25.32 7.67 12.69
C LYS A 656 23.86 7.39 12.35
N ILE A 657 23.52 7.50 11.07
CA ILE A 657 22.18 7.22 10.56
C ILE A 657 22.18 5.85 9.87
N MET A 658 21.27 4.99 10.26
CA MET A 658 21.05 3.70 9.62
C MET A 658 19.72 3.72 8.88
N VAL A 659 19.76 3.66 7.55
CA VAL A 659 18.57 3.72 6.70
C VAL A 659 18.20 2.32 6.25
N CYS A 660 17.00 1.90 6.57
CA CYS A 660 16.40 0.63 6.16
C CYS A 660 15.29 0.89 5.14
N SER A 661 15.39 0.30 3.97
CA SER A 661 14.43 0.42 2.88
C SER A 661 14.32 -0.89 2.12
N HIS A 662 13.29 -1.05 1.29
CA HIS A 662 13.20 -2.27 0.50
C HIS A 662 14.21 -2.26 -0.64
N GLY A 663 14.23 -1.24 -1.45
CA GLY A 663 15.21 -1.14 -2.51
C GLY A 663 16.46 -0.38 -2.07
N PRO A 664 17.66 -0.70 -2.62
CA PRO A 664 18.87 0.02 -2.28
C PRO A 664 18.77 1.48 -2.71
N LEU A 665 18.84 2.40 -1.74
CA LEU A 665 18.67 3.83 -1.98
C LEU A 665 19.90 4.47 -2.65
N PHE A 666 21.05 3.87 -2.47
CA PHE A 666 22.31 4.26 -3.09
C PHE A 666 23.19 3.04 -3.32
N GLY A 667 24.02 3.07 -4.36
CA GLY A 667 24.88 1.96 -4.74
C GLY A 667 25.10 1.88 -6.26
N ASP A 668 26.26 1.37 -6.68
CA ASP A 668 26.54 1.01 -8.08
C ASP A 668 25.92 -0.37 -8.39
N PHE A 669 24.64 -0.42 -8.50
CA PHE A 669 23.96 -1.63 -8.91
C PHE A 669 23.90 -1.64 -10.44
N ARG A 670 24.78 -2.37 -11.09
CA ARG A 670 24.90 -2.47 -12.56
C ARG A 670 23.66 -2.94 -13.31
N SER A 671 22.61 -3.31 -12.62
CA SER A 671 21.31 -3.54 -13.25
C SER A 671 20.44 -2.31 -13.08
N GLN A 672 20.45 -1.42 -14.03
CA GLN A 672 19.57 -0.23 -14.13
C GLN A 672 18.06 -0.56 -13.99
N ARG A 673 17.68 -1.83 -14.11
CA ARG A 673 16.29 -2.27 -13.93
C ARG A 673 15.83 -2.28 -12.48
N HIS A 674 16.74 -2.40 -11.51
CA HIS A 674 16.39 -2.53 -10.09
C HIS A 674 16.85 -1.34 -9.24
N CYS A 675 17.68 -0.48 -9.78
CA CYS A 675 18.31 0.63 -9.07
C CYS A 675 18.37 1.89 -9.94
N GLY A 676 17.44 2.02 -10.90
CA GLY A 676 17.29 3.23 -11.72
C GLY A 676 17.05 4.46 -10.84
N HIS A 677 17.23 5.63 -11.42
CA HIS A 677 17.06 6.90 -10.75
C HIS A 677 15.83 6.89 -9.84
N MET A 678 16.10 7.02 -8.55
CA MET A 678 15.07 7.16 -7.55
C MET A 678 14.45 8.55 -7.68
N ASP A 679 13.14 8.65 -7.71
CA ASP A 679 12.46 9.94 -7.66
C ASP A 679 12.87 10.66 -6.37
N HIS A 680 13.18 11.97 -6.47
CA HIS A 680 13.66 12.81 -5.36
C HIS A 680 15.02 12.40 -4.76
N TYR A 681 15.85 11.69 -5.53
CA TYR A 681 17.14 11.21 -5.04
C TYR A 681 18.06 12.33 -4.50
N ASN A 682 18.16 13.45 -5.20
CA ASN A 682 19.06 14.55 -4.81
C ASN A 682 18.61 15.21 -3.51
N GLU A 683 17.33 15.42 -3.33
CA GLU A 683 16.71 15.98 -2.13
C GLU A 683 16.96 15.06 -0.94
N TYR A 684 16.71 13.78 -1.10
CA TYR A 684 16.96 12.75 -0.10
C TYR A 684 18.44 12.71 0.31
N MET A 685 19.36 12.69 -0.64
CA MET A 685 20.79 12.66 -0.35
C MET A 685 21.27 13.95 0.34
N ALA A 686 20.65 15.09 0.03
CA ALA A 686 20.99 16.36 0.67
C ALA A 686 20.64 16.35 2.18
N LEU A 687 19.57 15.68 2.58
CA LEU A 687 19.18 15.53 3.98
C LEU A 687 20.18 14.67 4.77
N LEU A 688 20.75 13.64 4.15
CA LEU A 688 21.62 12.66 4.82
C LEU A 688 23.09 13.05 4.85
N ARG A 689 23.61 13.75 3.82
CA ARG A 689 25.04 14.09 3.71
C ARG A 689 25.65 14.81 4.92
N PRO A 690 24.93 15.65 5.69
CA PRO A 690 25.50 16.33 6.85
C PRO A 690 25.85 15.44 8.04
N TYR A 691 25.40 14.17 8.08
CA TYR A 691 25.59 13.30 9.24
C TYR A 691 26.95 12.61 9.24
N LYS A 692 27.42 12.21 10.42
CA LYS A 692 28.73 11.57 10.65
C LYS A 692 28.95 10.36 9.74
N ALA A 693 27.97 9.50 9.63
CA ALA A 693 27.96 8.36 8.71
C ALA A 693 26.52 7.96 8.36
N VAL A 694 26.32 7.47 7.16
CA VAL A 694 25.04 6.97 6.64
C VAL A 694 25.22 5.56 6.14
N ILE A 695 24.46 4.61 6.71
CA ILE A 695 24.56 3.18 6.41
C ILE A 695 23.21 2.72 5.89
N GLY A 696 23.12 2.34 4.61
CA GLY A 696 21.92 1.82 3.98
C GLY A 696 21.86 0.29 4.03
N TRP A 697 20.71 -0.24 4.43
CA TRP A 697 20.37 -1.65 4.36
C TRP A 697 19.13 -1.87 3.51
N ALA A 698 19.20 -2.81 2.55
CA ALA A 698 18.10 -3.06 1.63
C ALA A 698 17.97 -4.52 1.21
N GLY A 699 16.79 -4.89 0.74
CA GLY A 699 16.45 -6.16 0.10
C GLY A 699 16.39 -6.06 -1.43
N HIS A 700 15.26 -6.49 -2.02
CA HIS A 700 14.84 -6.29 -3.41
C HIS A 700 15.70 -6.96 -4.48
N VAL A 701 17.03 -6.89 -4.38
CA VAL A 701 17.97 -7.44 -5.37
C VAL A 701 18.31 -8.91 -5.14
N HIS A 702 17.85 -9.49 -4.04
CA HIS A 702 18.02 -10.90 -3.66
C HIS A 702 19.48 -11.37 -3.62
N SER A 703 20.41 -10.47 -3.33
CA SER A 703 21.83 -10.80 -3.27
C SER A 703 22.54 -9.97 -2.21
N ASN A 704 23.54 -10.57 -1.55
CA ASN A 704 24.39 -9.83 -0.62
C ASN A 704 25.44 -9.04 -1.41
N GLN A 705 25.43 -7.71 -1.23
CA GLN A 705 26.38 -6.79 -1.81
C GLN A 705 26.72 -5.72 -0.78
N TYR A 706 27.93 -5.19 -0.85
CA TYR A 706 28.42 -4.15 0.04
C TYR A 706 29.25 -3.12 -0.74
N TYR A 707 28.97 -1.85 -0.48
CA TYR A 707 29.67 -0.70 -1.03
C TYR A 707 30.11 0.23 0.09
N ASP A 708 31.34 0.71 -0.01
CA ASP A 708 31.90 1.73 0.87
C ASP A 708 32.40 2.87 -0.01
N TYR A 709 31.71 4.00 0.04
CA TYR A 709 31.99 5.13 -0.83
C TYR A 709 33.27 5.87 -0.46
N ALA A 710 33.77 5.73 0.76
CA ALA A 710 35.10 6.22 1.12
C ALA A 710 36.21 5.55 0.29
N ARG A 711 36.00 4.28 -0.10
CA ARG A 711 36.94 3.47 -0.91
C ARG A 711 36.71 3.60 -2.43
N THR A 712 35.63 4.23 -2.86
CA THR A 712 35.27 4.39 -4.26
C THR A 712 34.78 5.82 -4.54
N PRO A 713 35.64 6.83 -4.42
CA PRO A 713 35.22 8.23 -4.51
C PRO A 713 34.72 8.71 -5.90
N SER A 714 34.88 7.89 -6.93
CA SER A 714 34.37 8.17 -8.29
C SER A 714 32.90 7.81 -8.52
N ASP A 715 32.21 7.34 -7.50
CA ASP A 715 30.81 6.94 -7.63
C ASP A 715 29.88 8.13 -7.44
N THR A 716 29.06 8.41 -8.44
CA THR A 716 28.18 9.60 -8.47
C THR A 716 26.99 9.49 -7.52
N TYR A 717 26.73 8.30 -6.97
CA TYR A 717 25.49 7.98 -6.21
C TYR A 717 25.67 7.95 -4.71
N GLY A 718 26.80 8.29 -4.16
CA GLY A 718 27.09 8.30 -2.74
C GLY A 718 27.93 9.49 -2.30
N ALA A 719 28.23 9.53 -1.02
CA ALA A 719 29.16 10.46 -0.38
C ALA A 719 30.21 9.69 0.41
N PRO A 720 31.41 10.26 0.70
CA PRO A 720 32.46 9.54 1.39
C PRO A 720 32.08 8.95 2.76
N ASN A 721 31.08 9.52 3.41
CA ASN A 721 30.56 9.02 4.69
C ASN A 721 29.43 7.98 4.54
N PHE A 722 29.17 7.47 3.32
CA PHE A 722 28.10 6.52 3.04
C PHE A 722 28.62 5.10 2.86
N GLN A 723 27.82 4.15 3.36
CA GLN A 723 27.94 2.72 3.10
C GLN A 723 26.59 2.18 2.66
N SER A 724 26.55 1.17 1.80
CA SER A 724 25.32 0.54 1.34
C SER A 724 25.47 -0.98 1.29
N SER A 725 24.49 -1.67 1.84
CA SER A 725 24.44 -3.13 1.84
C SER A 725 23.08 -3.62 1.33
N THR A 726 23.10 -4.70 0.55
CA THR A 726 21.89 -5.45 0.25
C THR A 726 21.98 -6.84 0.84
N VAL A 727 20.83 -7.40 1.19
CA VAL A 727 20.70 -8.71 1.82
C VAL A 727 20.02 -9.68 0.86
N ALA A 728 20.50 -10.90 0.80
CA ALA A 728 19.92 -11.96 0.00
C ALA A 728 18.56 -12.36 0.54
N ARG A 729 17.69 -12.79 -0.35
CA ARG A 729 16.33 -13.23 -0.01
C ARG A 729 16.33 -14.35 1.02
N ALA A 730 15.58 -14.16 2.11
CA ALA A 730 15.58 -15.07 3.26
C ALA A 730 15.01 -16.45 2.95
N THR A 731 13.95 -16.54 2.12
CA THR A 731 13.30 -17.84 1.79
C THR A 731 13.83 -18.49 0.50
N GLY A 732 14.84 -17.94 -0.14
CA GLY A 732 15.32 -18.42 -1.43
C GLY A 732 14.38 -18.07 -2.60
N THR A 733 14.64 -18.61 -3.80
CA THR A 733 13.74 -18.40 -4.92
C THR A 733 12.44 -19.18 -4.72
N LEU A 734 11.34 -18.66 -5.21
CA LEU A 734 9.99 -19.26 -5.18
C LEU A 734 9.91 -20.68 -5.77
N LYS A 735 11.01 -21.28 -6.20
CA LYS A 735 11.01 -22.49 -6.99
C LYS A 735 11.86 -23.61 -6.40
N VAL A 736 12.38 -23.43 -5.17
CA VAL A 736 13.31 -24.41 -4.59
C VAL A 736 12.97 -24.69 -3.15
N ASN A 737 12.62 -25.92 -2.83
CA ASN A 737 12.55 -26.43 -1.45
C ASN A 737 13.94 -26.70 -0.88
N GLU A 738 14.98 -26.09 -1.39
CA GLU A 738 16.34 -26.20 -0.93
C GLU A 738 16.91 -24.82 -0.68
N TYR A 739 17.64 -24.73 0.32
CA TYR A 739 18.27 -23.64 1.05
C TYR A 739 19.16 -22.68 0.23
N TYR A 740 18.83 -22.45 -1.07
CA TYR A 740 19.63 -21.59 -1.94
C TYR A 740 18.77 -20.64 -2.77
N ASN A 741 19.25 -19.43 -2.94
CA ASN A 741 18.78 -18.51 -3.97
C ASN A 741 19.25 -18.95 -5.37
N GLY A 742 18.60 -18.49 -6.41
CA GLY A 742 18.97 -18.82 -7.81
C GLY A 742 20.40 -18.39 -8.22
N ASN A 743 21.02 -17.53 -7.41
CA ASN A 743 22.41 -17.09 -7.53
C ASN A 743 23.39 -17.90 -6.66
N GLY A 744 22.96 -18.98 -6.00
CA GLY A 744 23.79 -19.87 -5.19
C GLY A 744 24.01 -19.42 -3.72
N ILE A 745 23.42 -18.30 -3.27
CA ILE A 745 23.47 -17.91 -1.87
C ILE A 745 22.44 -18.72 -1.09
N PRO A 746 22.82 -19.37 0.02
CA PRO A 746 21.84 -20.03 0.91
C PRO A 746 20.81 -19.07 1.47
N GLN A 747 19.66 -19.58 1.91
CA GLN A 747 18.70 -18.85 2.73
C GLN A 747 19.36 -18.41 4.06
N GLY A 748 18.99 -17.23 4.56
CA GLY A 748 19.57 -16.72 5.80
C GLY A 748 19.26 -15.26 6.06
N CYS A 749 20.03 -14.66 6.93
CA CYS A 749 19.95 -13.25 7.32
C CYS A 749 21.36 -12.66 7.54
N VAL A 750 21.43 -11.35 7.67
CA VAL A 750 22.63 -10.69 8.18
C VAL A 750 22.48 -10.50 9.69
N ILE A 751 23.50 -10.83 10.45
CA ILE A 751 23.61 -10.50 11.87
C ILE A 751 24.66 -9.40 12.02
N MET A 752 24.24 -8.28 12.60
CA MET A 752 25.09 -7.15 12.95
C MET A 752 25.24 -7.07 14.47
N ASN A 753 26.47 -7.04 14.94
CA ASN A 753 26.81 -6.82 16.33
C ASN A 753 27.29 -5.37 16.47
N VAL A 754 26.67 -4.61 17.35
CA VAL A 754 27.00 -3.21 17.65
C VAL A 754 27.75 -3.14 18.98
N ASP A 755 28.80 -2.33 19.01
CA ASP A 755 29.61 -2.02 20.18
C ASP A 755 29.87 -0.51 20.24
N GLY A 756 29.10 0.18 21.06
CA GLY A 756 29.06 1.63 21.12
C GLY A 756 28.57 2.25 19.82
N GLU A 757 29.47 2.84 19.05
CA GLU A 757 29.21 3.38 17.72
C GLU A 757 29.71 2.46 16.59
N ASP A 758 30.52 1.48 16.92
CA ASP A 758 31.10 0.57 15.94
C ASP A 758 30.22 -0.66 15.75
N PHE A 759 30.27 -1.22 14.58
CA PHE A 759 29.52 -2.44 14.28
C PHE A 759 30.32 -3.35 13.34
N LYS A 760 30.06 -4.65 13.50
CA LYS A 760 30.51 -5.69 12.58
C LYS A 760 29.31 -6.51 12.15
N TRP A 761 29.31 -7.01 10.94
CA TRP A 761 28.21 -7.82 10.44
C TRP A 761 28.69 -8.99 9.60
N GLN A 762 27.89 -10.03 9.58
CA GLN A 762 28.16 -11.26 8.85
C GLN A 762 26.87 -11.86 8.32
N TYR A 763 26.90 -12.38 7.09
CA TYR A 763 25.80 -13.19 6.60
C TYR A 763 25.78 -14.55 7.32
N ARG A 764 24.63 -14.98 7.81
CA ARG A 764 24.41 -16.24 8.47
C ARG A 764 23.45 -17.09 7.66
N ALA A 765 23.95 -18.19 7.10
CA ALA A 765 23.16 -19.12 6.30
C ALA A 765 22.41 -20.12 7.19
N CYS A 766 21.11 -20.29 6.97
CA CYS A 766 20.29 -21.27 7.68
C CYS A 766 20.84 -22.70 7.50
N GLY A 767 20.89 -23.46 8.59
CA GLY A 767 21.40 -24.84 8.61
C GLY A 767 22.91 -24.98 8.40
N LYS A 768 23.67 -23.88 8.50
CA LYS A 768 25.14 -23.90 8.36
C LYS A 768 25.84 -23.26 9.58
N PRO A 769 27.03 -23.74 9.95
CA PRO A 769 27.85 -23.08 10.94
C PRO A 769 28.22 -21.64 10.57
N ALA A 770 28.55 -20.82 11.56
CA ALA A 770 28.82 -19.38 11.37
C ALA A 770 30.08 -19.08 10.54
N ASP A 771 31.03 -19.98 10.51
CA ASP A 771 32.29 -19.90 9.75
C ASP A 771 32.12 -20.30 8.27
N VAL A 772 30.98 -20.86 7.88
CA VAL A 772 30.69 -21.18 6.49
C VAL A 772 30.19 -19.93 5.75
N GLN A 773 31.11 -19.25 5.07
CA GLN A 773 30.85 -17.99 4.36
C GLN A 773 30.95 -18.09 2.83
N ALA A 774 31.14 -19.30 2.33
CA ALA A 774 31.18 -19.55 0.89
C ALA A 774 30.78 -20.99 0.55
N SER A 775 30.34 -21.19 -0.69
CA SER A 775 30.29 -22.50 -1.33
C SER A 775 31.56 -22.68 -2.18
N ILE A 776 32.23 -23.81 -1.99
CA ILE A 776 33.46 -24.17 -2.70
C ILE A 776 33.16 -25.36 -3.63
N TYR A 777 33.59 -25.25 -4.88
CA TYR A 777 33.38 -26.27 -5.91
C TYR A 777 34.73 -26.73 -6.45
N GLY A 778 35.06 -27.98 -6.25
CA GLY A 778 36.25 -28.62 -6.81
C GLY A 778 36.15 -28.85 -8.31
N PRO A 779 37.27 -29.26 -8.98
CA PRO A 779 37.31 -29.52 -10.39
C PRO A 779 36.31 -30.60 -10.86
N ASP A 780 36.00 -31.55 -10.02
CA ASP A 780 35.02 -32.62 -10.22
C ASP A 780 33.57 -32.09 -10.40
N ARG A 781 33.28 -30.95 -9.78
CA ARG A 781 31.94 -30.32 -9.77
C ARG A 781 31.78 -29.21 -10.80
N THR A 782 32.85 -28.58 -11.23
CA THR A 782 32.81 -27.46 -12.16
C THR A 782 32.75 -27.92 -13.61
N GLY A 783 33.30 -29.11 -13.93
CA GLY A 783 33.32 -29.71 -15.27
C GLY A 783 34.28 -29.06 -16.25
N ASP A 784 34.99 -28.00 -15.83
CA ASP A 784 36.00 -27.29 -16.65
C ASP A 784 37.39 -27.35 -16.01
N GLY A 785 37.57 -28.20 -14.97
CA GLY A 785 38.85 -28.39 -14.30
C GLY A 785 39.26 -27.25 -13.36
N THR A 786 38.39 -26.27 -13.12
CA THR A 786 38.68 -25.15 -12.22
C THR A 786 38.12 -25.40 -10.81
N VAL A 787 38.71 -24.74 -9.81
CA VAL A 787 38.07 -24.54 -8.53
C VAL A 787 37.27 -23.26 -8.61
N LYS A 788 36.01 -23.31 -8.18
CA LYS A 788 35.14 -22.13 -8.11
C LYS A 788 34.69 -21.87 -6.69
N VAL A 789 34.65 -20.60 -6.33
CA VAL A 789 34.22 -20.11 -5.02
C VAL A 789 33.07 -19.14 -5.18
N ARG A 790 31.98 -19.41 -4.46
CA ARG A 790 30.82 -18.50 -4.33
C ARG A 790 30.81 -17.92 -2.93
N PRO A 791 31.38 -16.73 -2.69
CA PRO A 791 31.26 -16.07 -1.39
C PRO A 791 29.80 -15.66 -1.14
N TYR A 792 29.30 -15.86 0.09
CA TYR A 792 27.93 -15.51 0.42
C TYR A 792 27.72 -14.00 0.51
N ASN A 793 28.75 -13.28 0.97
CA ASN A 793 28.80 -11.84 0.94
C ASN A 793 29.85 -11.39 -0.08
N TRP A 794 29.40 -10.83 -1.18
CA TRP A 794 30.30 -10.32 -2.21
C TRP A 794 30.37 -8.80 -2.16
N ASN A 795 31.58 -8.28 -2.29
CA ASN A 795 31.86 -6.86 -2.47
C ASN A 795 33.10 -6.66 -3.35
N ARG A 796 33.38 -5.41 -3.78
CA ARG A 796 34.56 -5.09 -4.58
C ARG A 796 35.89 -5.36 -3.88
N TYR A 797 35.87 -5.50 -2.57
CA TYR A 797 37.04 -5.64 -1.71
C TYR A 797 37.28 -7.09 -1.30
N THR A 798 36.41 -8.01 -1.72
CA THR A 798 36.56 -9.44 -1.40
C THR A 798 37.84 -9.94 -2.03
N LYS A 799 38.75 -10.42 -1.19
CA LYS A 799 39.99 -11.04 -1.59
C LYS A 799 39.92 -12.52 -1.31
N ILE A 800 40.22 -13.35 -2.28
CA ILE A 800 40.20 -14.79 -2.19
C ILE A 800 41.55 -15.30 -2.67
N GLU A 801 42.30 -15.86 -1.72
CA GLU A 801 43.63 -16.39 -1.96
C GLU A 801 43.58 -17.90 -2.15
N TRP A 802 44.45 -18.41 -3.00
CA TRP A 802 44.63 -19.84 -3.29
C TRP A 802 46.00 -20.33 -2.91
N TYR A 803 45.99 -21.44 -2.20
CA TYR A 803 47.22 -22.17 -1.74
C TYR A 803 47.14 -23.59 -2.26
N GLU A 804 48.29 -24.16 -2.67
CA GLU A 804 48.46 -25.56 -3.07
C GLU A 804 49.55 -26.16 -2.22
N ASP A 805 49.29 -27.34 -1.65
CA ASP A 805 50.23 -28.05 -0.76
C ASP A 805 50.89 -27.12 0.28
N GLY A 806 50.12 -26.16 0.80
CA GLY A 806 50.54 -25.20 1.83
C GLY A 806 51.27 -23.95 1.32
N VAL A 807 51.46 -23.81 -0.01
CA VAL A 807 52.15 -22.65 -0.59
C VAL A 807 51.15 -21.77 -1.32
N LYS A 808 51.23 -20.45 -1.12
CA LYS A 808 50.40 -19.50 -1.87
C LYS A 808 50.78 -19.51 -3.34
N VAL A 809 49.79 -19.79 -4.20
CA VAL A 809 49.94 -19.81 -5.67
C VAL A 809 49.44 -18.50 -6.28
N GLY A 810 48.36 -17.93 -5.74
CA GLY A 810 47.82 -16.67 -6.27
C GLY A 810 46.49 -16.29 -5.66
N ASP A 811 45.82 -15.34 -6.30
CA ASP A 811 44.47 -14.95 -5.95
C ASP A 811 43.49 -15.47 -7.03
N LEU A 812 42.30 -15.91 -6.62
CA LEU A 812 41.25 -16.34 -7.54
C LEU A 812 40.75 -15.16 -8.39
N LYS A 813 40.50 -15.43 -9.64
CA LYS A 813 39.98 -14.43 -10.58
C LYS A 813 38.45 -14.41 -10.55
N ARG A 814 37.89 -13.21 -10.46
CA ARG A 814 36.44 -13.01 -10.53
C ARG A 814 35.92 -13.32 -11.93
N GLU A 815 34.86 -14.10 -11.99
CA GLU A 815 34.11 -14.40 -13.20
C GLU A 815 32.59 -14.30 -12.98
N ARG A 816 31.83 -14.04 -14.03
CA ARG A 816 30.37 -14.01 -13.96
C ARG A 816 29.78 -15.21 -14.70
N CYS A 817 29.46 -16.23 -13.93
CA CYS A 817 28.90 -17.47 -14.44
C CYS A 817 27.73 -17.98 -13.58
N LYS A 818 27.11 -19.09 -13.99
CA LYS A 818 26.05 -19.74 -13.21
C LYS A 818 26.70 -20.53 -12.07
N ASP A 819 26.04 -20.49 -10.90
CA ASP A 819 26.49 -21.26 -9.75
C ASP A 819 26.38 -22.78 -10.00
N PRO A 820 27.43 -23.59 -9.76
CA PRO A 820 27.40 -25.03 -10.04
C PRO A 820 26.30 -25.80 -9.31
N ASN A 821 25.97 -25.47 -8.06
CA ASN A 821 24.88 -26.10 -7.33
C ASN A 821 23.54 -25.84 -7.99
N THR A 822 23.28 -24.60 -8.37
CA THR A 822 21.99 -24.24 -8.99
C THR A 822 21.85 -24.86 -10.39
N VAL A 823 22.96 -25.02 -11.11
CA VAL A 823 23.00 -25.74 -12.40
C VAL A 823 22.67 -27.22 -12.18
N GLU A 824 23.29 -27.87 -11.20
CA GLU A 824 23.03 -29.28 -10.90
C GLU A 824 21.58 -29.52 -10.49
N LEU A 825 21.07 -28.73 -9.57
CA LEU A 825 19.67 -28.80 -9.14
C LEU A 825 18.69 -28.60 -10.30
N SER A 826 19.02 -27.74 -11.27
CA SER A 826 18.17 -27.48 -12.44
C SER A 826 18.00 -28.68 -13.36
N LYS A 827 18.90 -29.67 -13.31
CA LYS A 827 18.80 -30.90 -14.12
C LYS A 827 17.65 -31.81 -13.68
N THR A 828 17.38 -31.84 -12.39
CA THR A 828 16.33 -32.66 -11.77
C THR A 828 15.04 -31.88 -11.44
N ARG A 829 15.12 -30.54 -11.44
CA ARG A 829 14.03 -29.65 -11.04
C ARG A 829 13.82 -28.55 -12.09
N THR A 830 12.80 -28.73 -12.92
CA THR A 830 12.47 -27.82 -14.04
C THR A 830 12.11 -26.38 -13.63
N ASN A 831 11.86 -26.16 -12.35
CA ASN A 831 11.49 -24.87 -11.77
C ASN A 831 12.69 -24.06 -11.24
N ILE A 832 13.91 -24.62 -11.27
CA ILE A 832 15.13 -23.89 -10.91
C ILE A 832 15.70 -23.22 -12.16
N VAL A 833 15.84 -21.91 -12.11
CA VAL A 833 16.48 -21.12 -13.14
C VAL A 833 17.82 -20.61 -12.61
N PRO A 834 18.96 -21.25 -12.95
CA PRO A 834 20.27 -20.79 -12.52
C PRO A 834 20.55 -19.37 -13.05
N GLN A 835 20.88 -18.47 -12.16
CA GLN A 835 21.23 -17.09 -12.49
C GLN A 835 22.74 -16.93 -12.63
N LYS A 836 23.18 -16.05 -13.54
CA LYS A 836 24.58 -15.63 -13.60
C LYS A 836 24.89 -14.75 -12.38
N THR A 837 25.94 -15.13 -11.66
CA THR A 837 26.38 -14.46 -10.44
C THR A 837 27.89 -14.29 -10.45
N GLU A 838 28.42 -13.57 -9.47
CA GLU A 838 29.85 -13.38 -9.29
C GLU A 838 30.41 -14.59 -8.54
N LEU A 839 31.28 -15.34 -9.22
CA LEU A 839 32.14 -16.39 -8.65
C LEU A 839 33.60 -16.00 -8.78
N TYR A 840 34.44 -16.74 -8.12
CA TYR A 840 35.90 -16.59 -8.24
C TYR A 840 36.46 -17.96 -8.64
N SER A 841 37.39 -18.00 -9.60
CA SER A 841 37.93 -19.24 -10.12
C SER A 841 39.44 -19.25 -10.24
N ILE A 842 40.02 -20.44 -10.17
CA ILE A 842 41.41 -20.72 -10.46
C ILE A 842 41.53 -22.14 -11.02
N THR A 843 42.49 -22.35 -11.93
CA THR A 843 42.86 -23.69 -12.39
C THR A 843 43.99 -24.19 -11.47
N PRO A 844 43.81 -25.32 -10.77
CA PRO A 844 44.87 -25.91 -9.98
C PRO A 844 46.07 -26.30 -10.81
N THR A 845 47.27 -26.25 -10.24
CA THR A 845 48.50 -26.72 -10.88
C THR A 845 48.44 -28.23 -11.07
N PRO A 846 48.77 -28.76 -12.27
CA PRO A 846 48.77 -30.20 -12.48
C PRO A 846 49.70 -30.91 -11.46
N GLY A 847 49.13 -31.91 -10.73
CA GLY A 847 49.88 -32.70 -9.74
C GLY A 847 49.78 -32.16 -8.29
N ALA A 848 49.16 -31.01 -8.06
CA ALA A 848 48.84 -30.58 -6.70
C ALA A 848 47.89 -31.58 -6.01
N LYS A 849 48.10 -31.87 -4.73
CA LYS A 849 47.34 -32.87 -3.95
C LYS A 849 46.27 -32.22 -3.07
N SER A 850 46.54 -31.04 -2.59
CA SER A 850 45.61 -30.29 -1.73
C SER A 850 45.49 -28.83 -2.16
N GLY A 851 44.30 -28.31 -2.02
CA GLY A 851 44.01 -26.91 -2.22
C GLY A 851 43.42 -26.25 -0.98
N GLU A 852 43.78 -24.98 -0.74
CA GLU A 852 43.22 -24.19 0.35
C GLU A 852 42.74 -22.85 -0.19
N VAL A 853 41.50 -22.52 0.13
CA VAL A 853 40.88 -21.20 -0.17
C VAL A 853 40.87 -20.36 1.10
N ARG A 854 41.39 -19.15 1.06
CA ARG A 854 41.27 -18.15 2.12
C ARG A 854 40.48 -16.95 1.64
N ILE A 855 39.38 -16.66 2.32
CA ILE A 855 38.47 -15.55 2.01
C ILE A 855 38.63 -14.50 3.12
N THR A 856 39.04 -13.29 2.77
CA THR A 856 39.02 -12.13 3.67
C THR A 856 37.76 -11.33 3.43
N ASP A 857 36.93 -11.16 4.48
CA ASP A 857 35.71 -10.36 4.43
C ASP A 857 35.97 -8.85 4.56
N GLN A 858 34.89 -8.06 4.58
CA GLN A 858 34.95 -6.59 4.69
C GLN A 858 35.48 -6.12 6.06
N ALA A 859 35.41 -6.95 7.10
CA ALA A 859 35.90 -6.67 8.44
C ALA A 859 37.35 -7.15 8.65
N GLY A 860 37.96 -7.76 7.61
CA GLY A 860 39.33 -8.32 7.70
C GLY A 860 39.39 -9.71 8.31
N LYS A 861 38.26 -10.35 8.61
CA LYS A 861 38.24 -11.73 9.11
C LYS A 861 38.53 -12.71 7.99
N VAL A 862 39.41 -13.70 8.25
CA VAL A 862 39.80 -14.72 7.28
C VAL A 862 39.05 -16.03 7.55
N PHE A 863 38.43 -16.57 6.52
CA PHE A 863 37.78 -17.90 6.51
C PHE A 863 38.60 -18.84 5.63
N THR A 864 38.87 -20.04 6.10
CA THR A 864 39.75 -21.02 5.41
C THR A 864 38.97 -22.29 5.08
N TYR A 865 39.15 -22.77 3.86
CA TYR A 865 38.48 -23.98 3.36
C TYR A 865 39.53 -24.89 2.70
N GLN A 866 39.52 -26.17 3.06
CA GLN A 866 40.41 -27.19 2.51
C GLN A 866 39.72 -27.99 1.41
N LEU A 867 40.47 -28.34 0.37
CA LEU A 867 40.01 -29.17 -0.74
C LEU A 867 41.05 -30.25 -1.02
N THR A 868 40.59 -31.45 -1.37
CA THR A 868 41.43 -32.48 -2.03
C THR A 868 41.35 -32.24 -3.53
N LEU A 869 42.44 -32.21 -4.24
CA LEU A 869 42.52 -31.94 -5.66
C LEU A 869 42.64 -33.19 -6.47
#